data_6340c8e1248188c610ae8e4f69c53167
#
_entry.id   6340c8e1248188c610ae8e4f69c53167
#
_cell.length_a   1.000
_cell.length_b   1.000
_cell.length_c   1.000
_cell.angle_alpha   90.00
_cell.angle_beta   90.00
_cell.angle_gamma   90.00
#
_symmetry.space_group_name_H-M   'P 1'
#
loop_
_entity.id
_entity.type
_entity.pdbx_description
1 polymer ?
#
loop_
_entity_poly.entity_id
_entity_poly.type
_entity_poly.pdbx_seq_one_letter_code
_entity_poly.pdbx_strand_id
1 'polypeptide(L)'
;SDFWIRGISSFTGNTNPLVLVDGVERSLHDIDPEEIASFSVLKDAAASAVYGVRGANGVVMIETKRGKIGKPQVNVRFEHSFTQPIKIPDYIGSVKYLELINEMYAEQGRNPFVSEATLLNYKNQTDPELYPDVNWWDVISKDHADNTKANVSVNGGTDILRYALVAGYYNENGIIERDKNQEWDSSLKVSRYTVRSNVDVNVTPTTLFRANVGVFLQTRNAPPGDTETNQGIFYQAMRVPPYVHPAIYADGRIPRVMYKENPWAWATQRGCEKLNHNKIESLVSLEQDLKFVTPGLKFKGTFSFDKFSATSVTRSKNPYYYNPATARDAEGNIITDVQTTGQEFLGYAKGAEWGDQSIYLEGMFSYNRIFGKVHDVNAMFLYNQKEYDNGDALPYRTQGIAGRFSYTYDSRYVAELNFGYNGSENFAKGKRFGFFPAVALGWIVSSEKFMEPVSDVISNLKLRATWGKAGNSNIGGNRRFAYISTIVNTGSYRWGTDAEIYRLGRSEGEIGVNNLTWETVTKMNAGIDLGLWNGSVNLVVDVFKEKRDDIFMQRKNVPGSAGFNRPVWANYGKVDNQGFDVSLNVNHKFNSDWAISAMANYTYAHNKVVEIDEPAAILGTYRSQTGKPIGQLFGLIAERLFTEDDFDENGMLKEGIPAQKFSDMSNLRPGDIKYKDLNGDGEVTAVDKTAIGGTRIPEIVYGFGATVSYKSFDLGVFFQGTGKTYQLLGGETWLPGSSLGAGNIYSNIDDRWTPENPRQDVFWPRMGDKAVANNEQA
;
A
#
# COMPACT_ATOMS: atom_id res chain seq x y z
N SER A 1 -1.12 -3.59 -2.92
CA SER A 1 -0.41 -2.29 -3.01
C SER A 1 -1.43 -1.18 -3.07
N ASP A 2 -1.20 -0.14 -2.27
CA ASP A 2 -2.02 1.06 -2.30
C ASP A 2 -1.66 1.89 -3.53
N PHE A 3 -2.65 2.60 -4.09
CA PHE A 3 -2.42 3.55 -5.16
C PHE A 3 -3.24 4.83 -4.91
N TRP A 4 -2.73 5.95 -5.40
CA TRP A 4 -3.34 7.26 -5.20
C TRP A 4 -3.53 7.97 -6.53
N ILE A 5 -4.57 8.78 -6.64
CA ILE A 5 -4.82 9.65 -7.77
C ILE A 5 -4.37 11.05 -7.37
N ARG A 6 -3.35 11.61 -8.07
CA ARG A 6 -2.77 12.94 -7.78
C ARG A 6 -2.19 13.06 -6.36
N GLY A 7 -1.58 11.98 -5.83
CA GLY A 7 -1.00 11.97 -4.50
C GLY A 7 -2.04 11.88 -3.37
N ILE A 8 -1.63 12.26 -2.15
CA ILE A 8 -2.50 12.30 -0.98
C ILE A 8 -2.78 13.73 -0.56
N SER A 9 -3.98 13.98 -0.03
CA SER A 9 -4.38 15.30 0.46
C SER A 9 -5.08 15.26 1.83
N SER A 10 -5.10 14.10 2.51
CA SER A 10 -5.57 13.95 3.89
C SER A 10 -4.57 13.17 4.72
N PHE A 11 -4.41 13.51 5.99
CA PHE A 11 -3.56 12.79 6.94
C PHE A 11 -4.35 11.95 7.96
N THR A 12 -5.68 12.00 7.89
CA THR A 12 -6.60 11.12 8.63
C THR A 12 -7.66 10.60 7.66
N GLY A 13 -8.25 9.46 7.95
CA GLY A 13 -9.27 8.88 7.09
C GLY A 13 -8.71 8.04 5.92
N ASN A 14 -9.61 7.63 5.03
CA ASN A 14 -9.26 6.85 3.85
C ASN A 14 -8.74 7.77 2.73
N THR A 15 -7.54 7.50 2.23
CA THR A 15 -6.91 8.23 1.11
C THR A 15 -7.01 7.47 -0.22
N ASN A 16 -7.52 6.24 -0.22
CA ASN A 16 -7.65 5.41 -1.42
C ASN A 16 -8.78 5.93 -2.33
N PRO A 17 -8.63 5.83 -3.65
CA PRO A 17 -9.70 6.15 -4.58
C PRO A 17 -10.85 5.13 -4.48
N LEU A 18 -12.04 5.56 -4.87
CA LEU A 18 -13.19 4.68 -5.01
C LEU A 18 -13.03 3.82 -6.26
N VAL A 19 -13.11 2.50 -6.13
CA VAL A 19 -13.11 1.58 -7.28
C VAL A 19 -14.53 1.09 -7.53
N LEU A 20 -15.00 1.27 -8.76
CA LEU A 20 -16.32 0.84 -9.21
C LEU A 20 -16.20 -0.18 -10.33
N VAL A 21 -16.78 -1.35 -10.14
CA VAL A 21 -16.88 -2.40 -11.16
C VAL A 21 -18.33 -2.47 -11.61
N ASP A 22 -18.60 -2.15 -12.86
CA ASP A 22 -19.95 -2.02 -13.44
C ASP A 22 -20.88 -1.08 -12.63
N GLY A 23 -20.28 -0.04 -12.00
CA GLY A 23 -21.00 0.96 -11.20
C GLY A 23 -21.15 0.62 -9.71
N VAL A 24 -20.74 -0.56 -9.26
CA VAL A 24 -20.78 -0.98 -7.85
C VAL A 24 -19.38 -0.96 -7.25
N GLU A 25 -19.27 -0.48 -6.02
CA GLU A 25 -17.98 -0.43 -5.30
C GLU A 25 -17.48 -1.84 -4.96
N ARG A 26 -16.32 -2.18 -5.51
CA ARG A 26 -15.64 -3.47 -5.36
C ARG A 26 -14.14 -3.29 -5.29
N SER A 27 -13.43 -4.34 -4.86
CA SER A 27 -11.97 -4.35 -4.81
C SER A 27 -11.35 -4.60 -6.19
N LEU A 28 -10.33 -3.81 -6.56
CA LEU A 28 -9.54 -4.05 -7.77
C LEU A 28 -8.76 -5.39 -7.72
N HIS A 29 -8.43 -5.86 -6.51
CA HIS A 29 -7.64 -7.09 -6.34
C HIS A 29 -8.41 -8.38 -6.66
N ASP A 30 -9.75 -8.30 -6.72
CA ASP A 30 -10.61 -9.48 -6.91
C ASP A 30 -11.00 -9.70 -8.37
N ILE A 31 -10.65 -8.75 -9.26
CA ILE A 31 -10.97 -8.83 -10.69
C ILE A 31 -9.79 -9.34 -11.51
N ASP A 32 -10.04 -10.30 -12.41
CA ASP A 32 -9.02 -10.71 -13.38
C ASP A 32 -8.92 -9.66 -14.51
N PRO A 33 -7.71 -9.23 -14.92
CA PRO A 33 -7.54 -8.33 -16.06
C PRO A 33 -8.26 -8.78 -17.35
N GLU A 34 -8.40 -10.09 -17.56
CA GLU A 34 -9.13 -10.64 -18.70
C GLU A 34 -10.65 -10.43 -18.64
N GLU A 35 -11.20 -10.07 -17.50
CA GLU A 35 -12.61 -9.69 -17.34
C GLU A 35 -12.87 -8.24 -17.76
N ILE A 36 -11.82 -7.40 -17.83
CA ILE A 36 -11.91 -5.95 -18.02
C ILE A 36 -12.10 -5.62 -19.51
N ALA A 37 -13.09 -4.78 -19.79
CA ALA A 37 -13.32 -4.19 -21.12
C ALA A 37 -12.76 -2.78 -21.22
N SER A 38 -12.95 -1.96 -20.17
CA SER A 38 -12.43 -0.59 -20.10
C SER A 38 -12.03 -0.22 -18.66
N PHE A 39 -11.08 0.68 -18.57
CA PHE A 39 -10.56 1.23 -17.32
C PHE A 39 -10.48 2.75 -17.45
N SER A 40 -11.16 3.48 -16.57
CA SER A 40 -11.21 4.94 -16.58
C SER A 40 -10.94 5.51 -15.21
N VAL A 41 -10.19 6.61 -15.15
CA VAL A 41 -9.85 7.30 -13.90
C VAL A 41 -10.47 8.69 -13.91
N LEU A 42 -11.40 8.95 -12.99
CA LEU A 42 -12.04 10.23 -12.79
C LEU A 42 -11.30 11.00 -11.70
N LYS A 43 -10.59 12.05 -12.10
CA LYS A 43 -9.71 12.82 -11.22
C LYS A 43 -10.38 14.08 -10.66
N ASP A 44 -11.32 14.67 -11.42
CA ASP A 44 -11.92 15.98 -11.15
C ASP A 44 -13.20 15.88 -10.33
N ALA A 45 -13.56 16.95 -9.63
CA ALA A 45 -14.77 17.00 -8.82
C ALA A 45 -16.04 16.86 -9.67
N ALA A 46 -16.09 17.46 -10.88
CA ALA A 46 -17.24 17.37 -11.77
C ALA A 46 -17.51 15.92 -12.20
N ALA A 47 -16.46 15.18 -12.57
CA ALA A 47 -16.57 13.79 -12.96
C ALA A 47 -16.96 12.87 -11.79
N SER A 48 -16.46 13.15 -10.57
CA SER A 48 -16.67 12.33 -9.38
C SER A 48 -17.91 12.71 -8.55
N ALA A 49 -18.53 13.86 -8.78
CA ALA A 49 -19.67 14.37 -8.01
C ALA A 49 -20.88 13.40 -7.96
N VAL A 50 -21.10 12.66 -9.04
CA VAL A 50 -22.16 11.66 -9.15
C VAL A 50 -21.99 10.49 -8.19
N TYR A 51 -20.73 10.17 -7.83
CA TYR A 51 -20.38 9.06 -6.95
C TYR A 51 -20.28 9.46 -5.48
N GLY A 52 -20.68 10.69 -5.19
CA GLY A 52 -20.88 11.21 -3.85
C GLY A 52 -19.60 11.36 -3.03
N VAL A 53 -19.75 11.17 -1.74
CA VAL A 53 -18.71 11.38 -0.72
C VAL A 53 -17.46 10.53 -0.89
N ARG A 54 -17.55 9.44 -1.59
CA ARG A 54 -16.41 8.54 -1.82
C ARG A 54 -15.53 8.96 -2.99
N GLY A 55 -16.04 9.86 -3.86
CA GLY A 55 -15.29 10.42 -4.98
C GLY A 55 -14.24 11.48 -4.61
N ALA A 56 -14.11 11.85 -3.32
CA ALA A 56 -13.17 12.88 -2.86
C ALA A 56 -11.70 12.60 -3.23
N ASN A 57 -11.29 11.34 -3.23
CA ASN A 57 -9.93 10.90 -3.57
C ASN A 57 -9.80 10.43 -5.04
N GLY A 58 -10.81 10.71 -5.88
CA GLY A 58 -10.92 10.21 -7.25
C GLY A 58 -11.67 8.88 -7.35
N VAL A 59 -12.04 8.53 -8.58
CA VAL A 59 -12.81 7.30 -8.86
C VAL A 59 -12.14 6.52 -9.98
N VAL A 60 -11.99 5.23 -9.79
CA VAL A 60 -11.59 4.27 -10.83
C VAL A 60 -12.83 3.53 -11.28
N MET A 61 -13.14 3.63 -12.55
CA MET A 61 -14.27 2.92 -13.17
C MET A 61 -13.77 1.78 -14.02
N ILE A 62 -14.28 0.60 -13.77
CA ILE A 62 -13.99 -0.62 -14.50
C ILE A 62 -15.29 -1.13 -15.09
N GLU A 63 -15.29 -1.31 -16.39
CA GLU A 63 -16.37 -1.99 -17.09
C GLU A 63 -15.91 -3.40 -17.46
N THR A 64 -16.77 -4.38 -17.19
CA THR A 64 -16.47 -5.77 -17.53
C THR A 64 -16.92 -6.12 -18.95
N LYS A 65 -16.26 -7.11 -19.56
CA LYS A 65 -16.56 -7.58 -20.92
C LYS A 65 -18.01 -7.99 -21.04
N ARG A 66 -18.70 -7.52 -22.09
CA ARG A 66 -20.11 -7.83 -22.42
C ARG A 66 -20.22 -8.54 -23.74
N GLY A 67 -21.33 -9.28 -23.91
CA GLY A 67 -21.64 -9.95 -25.15
C GLY A 67 -21.89 -8.99 -26.30
N LYS A 68 -21.50 -9.40 -27.50
CA LYS A 68 -21.75 -8.68 -28.76
C LYS A 68 -22.66 -9.53 -29.63
N ILE A 69 -23.45 -8.88 -30.49
CA ILE A 69 -24.27 -9.56 -31.52
C ILE A 69 -23.31 -10.24 -32.50
N GLY A 70 -23.50 -11.53 -32.72
CA GLY A 70 -22.67 -12.32 -33.63
C GLY A 70 -22.48 -13.76 -33.16
N LYS A 71 -21.79 -14.53 -33.97
CA LYS A 71 -21.43 -15.91 -33.63
C LYS A 71 -20.57 -15.95 -32.38
N PRO A 72 -20.66 -17.01 -31.55
CA PRO A 72 -19.79 -17.17 -30.39
C PRO A 72 -18.31 -17.07 -30.78
N GLN A 73 -17.61 -16.20 -30.07
CA GLN A 73 -16.15 -16.06 -30.17
C GLN A 73 -15.52 -16.64 -28.90
N VAL A 74 -14.66 -17.62 -29.11
CA VAL A 74 -13.91 -18.26 -28.01
C VAL A 74 -12.48 -17.78 -28.10
N ASN A 75 -11.96 -17.27 -26.98
CA ASN A 75 -10.56 -16.92 -26.82
C ASN A 75 -10.00 -17.71 -25.65
N VAL A 76 -8.85 -18.35 -25.90
CA VAL A 76 -8.09 -19.13 -24.90
C VAL A 76 -6.72 -18.49 -24.78
N ARG A 77 -6.32 -18.16 -23.57
CA ARG A 77 -5.01 -17.61 -23.25
C ARG A 77 -4.34 -18.50 -22.20
N PHE A 78 -3.13 -18.90 -22.47
CA PHE A 78 -2.27 -19.63 -21.54
C PHE A 78 -0.97 -18.87 -21.37
N GLU A 79 -0.56 -18.66 -20.14
CA GLU A 79 0.70 -18.00 -19.80
C GLU A 79 1.43 -18.85 -18.76
N HIS A 80 2.71 -19.01 -18.95
CA HIS A 80 3.61 -19.58 -17.95
C HIS A 80 4.78 -18.62 -17.78
N SER A 81 5.09 -18.27 -16.54
CA SER A 81 6.13 -17.29 -16.22
C SER A 81 7.03 -17.79 -15.11
N PHE A 82 8.29 -17.40 -15.18
CA PHE A 82 9.28 -17.60 -14.14
C PHE A 82 9.50 -16.28 -13.41
N THR A 83 9.45 -16.32 -12.09
CA THR A 83 9.71 -15.17 -11.23
C THR A 83 10.94 -15.44 -10.40
N GLN A 84 11.76 -14.42 -10.24
CA GLN A 84 12.95 -14.44 -9.37
C GLN A 84 13.04 -13.14 -8.57
N PRO A 85 13.67 -13.16 -7.39
CA PRO A 85 13.97 -11.94 -6.66
C PRO A 85 14.82 -10.98 -7.50
N ILE A 86 14.45 -9.71 -7.58
CA ILE A 86 15.22 -8.69 -8.29
C ILE A 86 16.52 -8.38 -7.54
N LYS A 87 16.48 -8.44 -6.22
CA LYS A 87 17.61 -8.19 -5.34
C LYS A 87 17.47 -9.04 -4.09
N ILE A 88 18.53 -9.75 -3.76
CA ILE A 88 18.72 -10.46 -2.48
C ILE A 88 19.77 -9.68 -1.70
N PRO A 89 19.65 -9.52 -0.36
CA PRO A 89 20.70 -8.95 0.45
C PRO A 89 21.98 -9.76 0.32
N ASP A 90 23.10 -9.09 0.08
CA ASP A 90 24.42 -9.70 0.00
C ASP A 90 25.13 -9.50 1.33
N TYR A 91 25.40 -10.60 2.03
CA TYR A 91 26.00 -10.62 3.38
C TYR A 91 27.37 -11.28 3.38
N ILE A 92 28.20 -10.86 4.33
CA ILE A 92 29.50 -11.51 4.56
C ILE A 92 29.34 -12.87 5.22
N GLY A 93 30.28 -13.78 4.94
CA GLY A 93 30.35 -15.09 5.58
C GLY A 93 30.92 -15.04 7.01
N SER A 94 30.96 -16.22 7.66
CA SER A 94 31.29 -16.41 9.06
C SER A 94 32.67 -15.92 9.43
N VAL A 95 33.68 -16.17 8.59
CA VAL A 95 35.06 -15.78 8.85
C VAL A 95 35.17 -14.27 9.00
N LYS A 96 34.73 -13.54 7.99
CA LYS A 96 34.76 -12.07 7.99
C LYS A 96 33.91 -11.49 9.11
N TYR A 97 32.77 -12.10 9.39
CA TYR A 97 31.88 -11.69 10.48
C TYR A 97 32.60 -11.77 11.83
N LEU A 98 33.28 -12.91 12.11
CA LEU A 98 34.00 -13.13 13.36
C LEU A 98 35.27 -12.26 13.50
N GLU A 99 35.98 -12.01 12.38
CA GLU A 99 37.08 -11.05 12.32
C GLU A 99 36.62 -9.66 12.73
N LEU A 100 35.48 -9.19 12.19
CA LEU A 100 34.90 -7.87 12.54
C LEU A 100 34.45 -7.78 14.00
N ILE A 101 33.90 -8.86 14.57
CA ILE A 101 33.57 -8.86 16.01
C ILE A 101 34.83 -8.81 16.84
N ASN A 102 35.88 -9.55 16.50
CA ASN A 102 37.14 -9.50 17.21
C ASN A 102 37.78 -8.11 17.16
N GLU A 103 37.74 -7.44 15.99
CA GLU A 103 38.16 -6.05 15.82
C GLU A 103 37.38 -5.12 16.76
N MET A 104 36.08 -5.20 16.78
CA MET A 104 35.22 -4.41 17.65
C MET A 104 35.51 -4.65 19.15
N TYR A 105 35.78 -5.90 19.54
CA TYR A 105 36.19 -6.24 20.93
C TYR A 105 37.53 -5.67 21.30
N ALA A 106 38.52 -5.72 20.38
CA ALA A 106 39.84 -5.15 20.58
C ALA A 106 39.78 -3.63 20.78
N GLU A 107 38.95 -2.91 19.97
CA GLU A 107 38.75 -1.47 20.15
C GLU A 107 38.15 -1.10 21.52
N GLN A 108 37.39 -2.02 22.11
CA GLN A 108 36.83 -1.85 23.46
C GLN A 108 37.74 -2.32 24.59
N GLY A 109 38.96 -2.77 24.28
CA GLY A 109 39.88 -3.34 25.25
C GLY A 109 39.39 -4.68 25.83
N ARG A 110 38.55 -5.40 25.12
CA ARG A 110 38.01 -6.72 25.52
C ARG A 110 38.83 -7.84 24.90
N ASN A 111 38.81 -9.02 25.55
CA ASN A 111 39.41 -10.22 24.95
C ASN A 111 38.65 -10.56 23.64
N PRO A 112 39.33 -11.15 22.65
CA PRO A 112 38.70 -11.58 21.41
C PRO A 112 37.45 -12.44 21.66
N PHE A 113 36.38 -12.21 20.89
CA PHE A 113 35.16 -12.99 20.95
C PHE A 113 35.41 -14.46 20.61
N VAL A 114 36.23 -14.71 19.59
CA VAL A 114 36.72 -16.04 19.24
C VAL A 114 38.23 -16.05 19.16
N SER A 115 38.87 -17.16 19.59
CA SER A 115 40.31 -17.35 19.52
C SER A 115 40.80 -17.47 18.05
N GLU A 116 42.09 -17.20 17.81
CA GLU A 116 42.66 -17.44 16.49
C GLU A 116 42.55 -18.89 16.04
N ALA A 117 42.68 -19.86 16.95
CA ALA A 117 42.48 -21.28 16.65
C ALA A 117 41.07 -21.59 16.22
N THR A 118 40.07 -20.99 16.86
CA THR A 118 38.66 -21.11 16.47
C THR A 118 38.43 -20.47 15.10
N LEU A 119 38.97 -19.28 14.85
CA LEU A 119 38.87 -18.59 13.58
C LEU A 119 39.51 -19.42 12.43
N LEU A 120 40.63 -20.09 12.71
CA LEU A 120 41.29 -20.97 11.75
C LEU A 120 40.40 -22.20 11.39
N ASN A 121 39.64 -22.72 12.36
CA ASN A 121 38.70 -23.80 12.11
C ASN A 121 37.56 -23.34 11.15
N TYR A 122 37.04 -22.13 11.32
CA TYR A 122 36.07 -21.53 10.38
C TYR A 122 36.71 -21.33 8.97
N LYS A 123 37.96 -20.81 8.91
CA LYS A 123 38.68 -20.61 7.65
C LYS A 123 38.93 -21.91 6.90
N ASN A 124 39.26 -22.97 7.59
CA ASN A 124 39.57 -24.26 7.02
C ASN A 124 38.34 -25.18 6.86
N GLN A 125 37.16 -24.74 7.38
CA GLN A 125 35.95 -25.55 7.41
C GLN A 125 36.20 -26.96 7.97
N THR A 126 36.92 -27.05 9.08
CA THR A 126 37.38 -28.32 9.66
C THR A 126 36.21 -29.20 10.09
N ASP A 127 35.12 -28.60 10.52
CA ASP A 127 33.84 -29.27 10.84
C ASP A 127 32.72 -28.29 10.58
N PRO A 128 32.00 -28.41 9.43
CA PRO A 128 30.91 -27.49 9.03
C PRO A 128 29.72 -27.46 10.00
N GLU A 129 29.56 -28.46 10.85
CA GLU A 129 28.49 -28.48 11.85
C GLU A 129 28.84 -27.71 13.13
N LEU A 130 30.13 -27.69 13.47
CA LEU A 130 30.64 -26.90 14.63
C LEU A 130 31.10 -25.52 14.23
N TYR A 131 31.60 -25.35 13.00
CA TYR A 131 32.07 -24.07 12.44
C TYR A 131 31.30 -23.72 11.16
N PRO A 132 30.00 -23.47 11.26
CA PRO A 132 29.15 -23.26 10.09
C PRO A 132 29.41 -21.92 9.41
N ASP A 133 29.12 -21.89 8.11
CA ASP A 133 29.06 -20.68 7.29
C ASP A 133 27.77 -20.71 6.45
N VAL A 134 26.70 -20.15 7.01
CA VAL A 134 25.34 -20.33 6.47
C VAL A 134 24.85 -19.06 5.78
N ASN A 135 24.65 -19.13 4.48
CA ASN A 135 23.84 -18.15 3.78
C ASN A 135 22.34 -18.53 3.94
N TRP A 136 21.66 -17.87 4.84
CA TRP A 136 20.26 -18.18 5.15
C TRP A 136 19.33 -18.02 3.96
N TRP A 137 19.62 -17.09 3.05
CA TRP A 137 18.80 -16.90 1.84
C TRP A 137 18.87 -18.11 0.92
N ASP A 138 20.04 -18.65 0.71
CA ASP A 138 20.23 -19.85 -0.14
C ASP A 138 19.57 -21.09 0.50
N VAL A 139 19.51 -21.11 1.84
CA VAL A 139 18.90 -22.24 2.58
C VAL A 139 17.37 -22.21 2.52
N ILE A 140 16.75 -21.03 2.57
CA ILE A 140 15.28 -20.89 2.69
C ILE A 140 14.60 -20.55 1.38
N SER A 141 15.30 -20.15 0.34
CA SER A 141 14.71 -19.69 -0.90
C SER A 141 15.26 -20.40 -2.14
N LYS A 142 14.39 -20.52 -3.13
CA LYS A 142 14.72 -20.95 -4.48
C LYS A 142 15.19 -19.77 -5.31
N ASP A 143 16.01 -20.01 -6.30
CA ASP A 143 16.44 -19.00 -7.27
C ASP A 143 15.26 -18.45 -8.07
N HIS A 144 14.28 -19.29 -8.36
CA HIS A 144 13.10 -18.93 -9.14
C HIS A 144 11.86 -19.72 -8.69
N ALA A 145 10.71 -19.15 -8.99
CA ALA A 145 9.41 -19.82 -8.87
C ALA A 145 8.64 -19.69 -10.19
N ASP A 146 7.74 -20.62 -10.45
CA ASP A 146 6.91 -20.65 -11.65
C ASP A 146 5.46 -20.27 -11.35
N ASN A 147 4.86 -19.54 -12.28
CA ASN A 147 3.46 -19.14 -12.22
C ASN A 147 2.75 -19.56 -13.49
N THR A 148 1.52 -20.00 -13.35
CA THR A 148 0.69 -20.43 -14.48
C THR A 148 -0.63 -19.69 -14.46
N LYS A 149 -1.01 -19.14 -15.60
CA LYS A 149 -2.32 -18.51 -15.81
C LYS A 149 -2.99 -19.10 -17.05
N ALA A 150 -4.25 -19.46 -16.91
CA ALA A 150 -5.08 -19.94 -18.02
C ALA A 150 -6.43 -19.22 -17.99
N ASN A 151 -6.82 -18.63 -19.11
CA ASN A 151 -8.10 -17.95 -19.24
C ASN A 151 -8.85 -18.45 -20.46
N VAL A 152 -10.14 -18.64 -20.30
CA VAL A 152 -11.08 -18.93 -21.39
C VAL A 152 -12.17 -17.88 -21.38
N SER A 153 -12.37 -17.21 -22.49
CA SER A 153 -13.49 -16.29 -22.63
C SER A 153 -14.36 -16.66 -23.83
N VAL A 154 -15.67 -16.58 -23.63
CA VAL A 154 -16.66 -16.83 -24.67
C VAL A 154 -17.61 -15.65 -24.69
N ASN A 155 -17.78 -15.01 -25.84
CA ASN A 155 -18.74 -13.94 -26.02
C ASN A 155 -19.52 -14.11 -27.33
N GLY A 156 -20.78 -13.71 -27.31
CA GLY A 156 -21.64 -13.81 -28.47
C GLY A 156 -23.04 -13.34 -28.18
N GLY A 157 -23.94 -13.51 -29.12
CA GLY A 157 -25.33 -13.20 -28.88
C GLY A 157 -26.16 -12.88 -30.14
N THR A 158 -27.42 -12.66 -29.91
CA THR A 158 -28.42 -12.20 -30.86
C THR A 158 -28.91 -10.82 -30.46
N ASP A 159 -29.88 -10.30 -31.20
CA ASP A 159 -30.61 -9.05 -30.84
C ASP A 159 -31.33 -9.18 -29.48
N ILE A 160 -31.74 -10.41 -29.12
CA ILE A 160 -32.51 -10.66 -27.89
C ILE A 160 -31.58 -10.96 -26.71
N LEU A 161 -30.59 -11.84 -26.88
CA LEU A 161 -29.71 -12.32 -25.83
C LEU A 161 -28.24 -12.12 -26.21
N ARG A 162 -27.48 -11.42 -25.37
CA ARG A 162 -26.01 -11.28 -25.48
C ARG A 162 -25.38 -11.79 -24.21
N TYR A 163 -24.25 -12.46 -24.34
CA TYR A 163 -23.55 -13.03 -23.20
C TYR A 163 -22.03 -12.92 -23.34
N ALA A 164 -21.38 -12.75 -22.21
CA ALA A 164 -19.93 -12.90 -22.07
C ALA A 164 -19.65 -13.75 -20.84
N LEU A 165 -18.84 -14.78 -21.02
CA LEU A 165 -18.35 -15.65 -19.95
C LEU A 165 -16.84 -15.61 -19.98
N VAL A 166 -16.22 -15.34 -18.82
CA VAL A 166 -14.75 -15.41 -18.62
C VAL A 166 -14.50 -16.35 -17.46
N ALA A 167 -13.66 -17.36 -17.68
CA ALA A 167 -13.18 -18.26 -16.63
C ALA A 167 -11.66 -18.21 -16.59
N GLY A 168 -11.10 -18.04 -15.39
CA GLY A 168 -9.68 -17.90 -15.14
C GLY A 168 -9.19 -18.89 -14.10
N TYR A 169 -7.99 -19.40 -14.32
CA TYR A 169 -7.19 -20.14 -13.36
C TYR A 169 -5.83 -19.46 -13.22
N TYR A 170 -5.41 -19.21 -12.01
CA TYR A 170 -4.09 -18.67 -11.67
C TYR A 170 -3.47 -19.51 -10.56
N ASN A 171 -2.23 -19.94 -10.78
CA ASN A 171 -1.42 -20.61 -9.77
C ASN A 171 -0.07 -19.92 -9.66
N GLU A 172 0.27 -19.48 -8.46
CA GLU A 172 1.54 -18.84 -8.14
C GLU A 172 2.26 -19.68 -7.10
N ASN A 173 3.49 -20.06 -7.40
CA ASN A 173 4.38 -20.69 -6.46
C ASN A 173 5.36 -19.64 -5.91
N GLY A 174 5.59 -19.66 -4.59
CA GLY A 174 6.56 -18.79 -3.95
C GLY A 174 7.97 -19.37 -3.98
N ILE A 175 8.93 -18.51 -3.67
CA ILE A 175 10.36 -18.86 -3.64
C ILE A 175 10.80 -19.60 -2.36
N ILE A 176 9.94 -19.70 -1.33
CA ILE A 176 10.29 -20.40 -0.09
C ILE A 176 10.48 -21.89 -0.37
N GLU A 177 11.63 -22.41 0.08
CA GLU A 177 11.94 -23.84 -0.02
C GLU A 177 11.02 -24.69 0.88
N ARG A 178 10.85 -25.95 0.51
CA ARG A 178 10.20 -26.94 1.35
C ARG A 178 11.13 -28.14 1.60
N ASP A 179 10.98 -28.78 2.72
CA ASP A 179 11.61 -30.08 2.96
C ASP A 179 10.76 -31.19 2.29
N LYS A 180 11.34 -31.85 1.29
CA LYS A 180 10.68 -32.93 0.54
C LYS A 180 10.49 -34.21 1.37
N ASN A 181 11.21 -34.32 2.49
CA ASN A 181 11.09 -35.47 3.42
C ASN A 181 9.88 -35.35 4.35
N GLN A 182 9.22 -34.18 4.40
CA GLN A 182 8.02 -33.98 5.18
C GLN A 182 6.77 -34.43 4.41
N GLU A 183 5.82 -35.05 5.10
CA GLU A 183 4.53 -35.48 4.54
C GLU A 183 3.60 -34.32 4.17
N TRP A 184 3.86 -33.10 4.69
CA TRP A 184 3.08 -31.91 4.40
C TRP A 184 3.81 -30.96 3.45
N ASP A 185 3.06 -30.15 2.77
CA ASP A 185 3.58 -29.07 1.92
C ASP A 185 3.55 -27.74 2.68
N SER A 186 4.71 -27.21 3.04
CA SER A 186 4.89 -25.91 3.68
C SER A 186 5.15 -24.79 2.67
N SER A 187 5.26 -25.09 1.36
CA SER A 187 5.60 -24.09 0.37
C SER A 187 4.54 -22.98 0.28
N LEU A 188 4.99 -21.76 0.02
CA LEU A 188 4.10 -20.66 -0.31
C LEU A 188 3.49 -20.90 -1.69
N LYS A 189 2.16 -21.02 -1.74
CA LYS A 189 1.41 -21.25 -2.97
C LYS A 189 0.06 -20.56 -2.94
N VAL A 190 -0.30 -19.90 -4.03
CA VAL A 190 -1.62 -19.29 -4.22
C VAL A 190 -2.28 -19.94 -5.44
N SER A 191 -3.48 -20.47 -5.26
CA SER A 191 -4.32 -20.96 -6.36
C SER A 191 -5.62 -20.18 -6.39
N ARG A 192 -5.96 -19.62 -7.55
CA ARG A 192 -7.14 -18.76 -7.74
C ARG A 192 -7.97 -19.26 -8.92
N TYR A 193 -9.27 -19.30 -8.72
CA TYR A 193 -10.25 -19.58 -9.75
C TYR A 193 -11.23 -18.40 -9.83
N THR A 194 -11.44 -17.88 -11.02
CA THR A 194 -12.39 -16.80 -11.28
C THR A 194 -13.38 -17.21 -12.35
N VAL A 195 -14.63 -16.83 -12.19
CA VAL A 195 -15.67 -16.99 -13.21
C VAL A 195 -16.50 -15.74 -13.20
N ARG A 196 -16.65 -15.09 -14.36
CA ARG A 196 -17.58 -13.96 -14.53
C ARG A 196 -18.50 -14.23 -15.71
N SER A 197 -19.79 -14.07 -15.46
CA SER A 197 -20.85 -14.20 -16.46
C SER A 197 -21.65 -12.91 -16.55
N ASN A 198 -21.71 -12.32 -17.72
CA ASN A 198 -22.50 -11.13 -18.03
C ASN A 198 -23.52 -11.48 -19.08
N VAL A 199 -24.79 -11.30 -18.77
CA VAL A 199 -25.92 -11.61 -19.65
C VAL A 199 -26.81 -10.39 -19.80
N ASP A 200 -27.07 -10.00 -21.05
CA ASP A 200 -27.95 -8.91 -21.42
C ASP A 200 -29.14 -9.48 -22.24
N VAL A 201 -30.34 -9.22 -21.78
CA VAL A 201 -31.58 -9.69 -22.44
C VAL A 201 -32.50 -8.53 -22.78
N ASN A 202 -32.77 -8.34 -24.05
CA ASN A 202 -33.83 -7.44 -24.50
C ASN A 202 -35.19 -8.12 -24.28
N VAL A 203 -35.78 -7.93 -23.11
CA VAL A 203 -37.08 -8.53 -22.72
C VAL A 203 -38.22 -8.02 -23.63
N THR A 204 -38.12 -6.72 -23.96
CA THR A 204 -38.96 -6.07 -24.97
C THR A 204 -38.08 -5.12 -25.81
N PRO A 205 -38.55 -4.55 -26.90
CA PRO A 205 -37.80 -3.53 -27.66
C PRO A 205 -37.45 -2.27 -26.86
N THR A 206 -38.04 -2.09 -25.68
CA THR A 206 -37.83 -0.93 -24.80
C THR A 206 -37.31 -1.31 -23.42
N THR A 207 -37.14 -2.62 -23.11
CA THR A 207 -36.78 -3.11 -21.79
C THR A 207 -35.54 -4.00 -21.90
N LEU A 208 -34.46 -3.58 -21.30
CA LEU A 208 -33.20 -4.33 -21.21
C LEU A 208 -32.97 -4.81 -19.78
N PHE A 209 -32.87 -6.13 -19.61
CA PHE A 209 -32.47 -6.78 -18.38
C PHE A 209 -30.98 -7.16 -18.45
N ARG A 210 -30.23 -6.89 -17.40
CA ARG A 210 -28.81 -7.30 -17.27
C ARG A 210 -28.60 -8.07 -15.98
N ALA A 211 -27.85 -9.15 -16.07
CA ALA A 211 -27.40 -9.93 -14.93
C ALA A 211 -25.90 -10.17 -15.02
N ASN A 212 -25.17 -9.78 -13.99
CA ASN A 212 -23.73 -10.00 -13.88
C ASN A 212 -23.47 -10.81 -12.62
N VAL A 213 -22.72 -11.91 -12.74
CA VAL A 213 -22.31 -12.73 -11.62
C VAL A 213 -20.80 -12.97 -11.73
N GLY A 214 -20.09 -12.67 -10.65
CA GLY A 214 -18.67 -12.93 -10.49
C GLY A 214 -18.43 -13.89 -9.32
N VAL A 215 -17.56 -14.85 -9.50
CA VAL A 215 -17.11 -15.78 -8.45
C VAL A 215 -15.58 -15.74 -8.39
N PHE A 216 -15.06 -15.62 -7.20
CA PHE A 216 -13.64 -15.62 -6.89
C PHE A 216 -13.39 -16.63 -5.77
N LEU A 217 -12.57 -17.62 -6.04
CA LEU A 217 -12.16 -18.64 -5.09
C LEU A 217 -10.63 -18.64 -5.01
N GLN A 218 -10.06 -18.45 -3.84
CA GLN A 218 -8.62 -18.46 -3.66
C GLN A 218 -8.23 -19.32 -2.47
N THR A 219 -7.22 -20.14 -2.66
CA THR A 219 -6.54 -20.85 -1.58
C THR A 219 -5.09 -20.41 -1.53
N ARG A 220 -4.63 -19.94 -0.37
CA ARG A 220 -3.22 -19.69 -0.06
C ARG A 220 -2.73 -20.76 0.88
N ASN A 221 -1.61 -21.41 0.53
CA ASN A 221 -0.86 -22.28 1.43
C ASN A 221 0.44 -21.56 1.82
N ALA A 222 0.86 -21.67 3.08
CA ALA A 222 2.08 -21.04 3.58
C ALA A 222 2.62 -21.79 4.81
N PRO A 223 3.88 -21.59 5.21
CA PRO A 223 4.34 -21.99 6.53
C PRO A 223 3.51 -21.31 7.63
N PRO A 224 3.28 -21.99 8.79
CA PRO A 224 2.52 -21.40 9.88
C PRO A 224 3.24 -20.20 10.50
N GLY A 225 2.48 -19.18 10.86
CA GLY A 225 3.00 -17.93 11.33
C GLY A 225 3.29 -17.00 10.16
N ASP A 226 3.12 -15.71 10.38
CA ASP A 226 3.08 -14.72 9.32
C ASP A 226 4.42 -14.58 8.59
N THR A 227 4.43 -14.88 7.31
CA THR A 227 5.58 -14.66 6.42
C THR A 227 5.74 -13.20 5.98
N GLU A 228 4.73 -12.37 6.23
CA GLU A 228 4.66 -10.98 5.75
C GLU A 228 4.95 -9.94 6.83
N THR A 229 5.03 -10.35 8.11
CA THR A 229 5.34 -9.43 9.21
C THR A 229 6.84 -9.22 9.39
N ASN A 230 7.20 -8.17 10.12
CA ASN A 230 8.58 -7.88 10.56
C ASN A 230 9.20 -8.99 11.42
N GLN A 231 8.52 -10.09 11.69
CA GLN A 231 9.00 -11.23 12.47
C GLN A 231 8.96 -12.54 11.66
N GLY A 232 8.65 -12.50 10.36
CA GLY A 232 8.55 -13.67 9.49
C GLY A 232 9.89 -14.33 9.15
N ILE A 233 9.83 -15.35 8.28
CA ILE A 233 10.97 -16.18 7.87
C ILE A 233 12.13 -15.35 7.35
N PHE A 234 11.87 -14.39 6.45
CA PHE A 234 12.89 -13.51 5.87
C PHE A 234 13.53 -12.60 6.91
N TYR A 235 12.75 -12.10 7.87
CA TYR A 235 13.31 -11.32 8.99
C TYR A 235 14.24 -12.16 9.85
N GLN A 236 13.91 -13.42 10.12
CA GLN A 236 14.81 -14.31 10.86
C GLN A 236 16.08 -14.63 10.05
N ALA A 237 15.96 -14.83 8.74
CA ALA A 237 17.10 -15.01 7.85
C ALA A 237 18.08 -13.80 7.86
N MET A 238 17.55 -12.60 8.08
CA MET A 238 18.37 -11.39 8.23
C MET A 238 18.99 -11.26 9.64
N ARG A 239 18.39 -11.87 10.66
CA ARG A 239 18.80 -11.72 12.07
C ARG A 239 19.77 -12.79 12.55
N VAL A 240 19.77 -13.98 11.98
CA VAL A 240 20.63 -15.08 12.41
C VAL A 240 21.98 -14.96 11.72
N PRO A 241 23.08 -14.68 12.45
CA PRO A 241 24.41 -14.58 11.83
C PRO A 241 24.87 -15.91 11.20
N PRO A 242 25.75 -15.87 10.21
CA PRO A 242 26.13 -17.05 9.45
C PRO A 242 26.90 -18.10 10.26
N TYR A 243 27.59 -17.69 11.32
CA TYR A 243 28.49 -18.53 12.13
C TYR A 243 27.80 -19.30 13.26
N VAL A 244 26.51 -19.01 13.55
CA VAL A 244 25.92 -19.41 14.84
C VAL A 244 25.59 -20.90 14.91
N HIS A 245 24.98 -21.44 13.84
CA HIS A 245 24.62 -22.86 13.74
C HIS A 245 24.27 -23.23 12.28
N PRO A 246 24.38 -24.51 11.90
CA PRO A 246 23.87 -24.98 10.62
C PRO A 246 22.32 -24.93 10.57
N ALA A 247 21.74 -25.12 9.41
CA ALA A 247 20.27 -25.21 9.24
C ALA A 247 19.71 -26.41 10.02
N ILE A 248 20.36 -27.54 9.90
CA ILE A 248 20.07 -28.81 10.54
C ILE A 248 21.37 -29.60 10.68
N TYR A 249 21.52 -30.39 11.72
CA TYR A 249 22.63 -31.35 11.86
C TYR A 249 22.39 -32.60 11.02
N ALA A 250 23.46 -33.32 10.68
CA ALA A 250 23.38 -34.55 9.89
C ALA A 250 22.51 -35.65 10.53
N ASP A 251 22.37 -35.63 11.85
CA ASP A 251 21.53 -36.55 12.62
C ASP A 251 20.05 -36.10 12.70
N GLY A 252 19.70 -34.98 12.08
CA GLY A 252 18.32 -34.45 12.03
C GLY A 252 17.97 -33.54 13.18
N ARG A 253 18.86 -33.28 14.15
CA ARG A 253 18.62 -32.32 15.22
C ARG A 253 18.69 -30.90 14.70
N ILE A 254 17.76 -30.03 15.16
CA ILE A 254 17.61 -28.66 14.69
C ILE A 254 18.17 -27.69 15.73
N PRO A 255 19.30 -27.02 15.45
CA PRO A 255 19.85 -26.04 16.37
C PRO A 255 19.09 -24.72 16.34
N ARG A 256 19.07 -24.02 17.49
CA ARG A 256 18.50 -22.68 17.62
C ARG A 256 19.18 -21.91 18.75
N VAL A 257 19.46 -20.63 18.54
CA VAL A 257 19.87 -19.74 19.63
C VAL A 257 18.66 -19.15 20.34
N MET A 258 18.81 -18.85 21.62
CA MET A 258 17.75 -18.25 22.43
C MET A 258 17.28 -16.92 21.80
N TYR A 259 15.96 -16.72 21.79
CA TYR A 259 15.27 -15.53 21.24
C TYR A 259 15.40 -15.31 19.73
N LYS A 260 15.91 -16.28 18.97
CA LYS A 260 15.92 -16.26 17.50
C LYS A 260 15.34 -17.58 16.99
N GLU A 261 14.62 -17.53 15.89
CA GLU A 261 14.12 -18.75 15.24
C GLU A 261 15.15 -19.24 14.21
N ASN A 262 15.25 -20.56 14.05
CA ASN A 262 15.98 -21.14 12.93
C ASN A 262 15.17 -20.92 11.65
N PRO A 263 15.65 -20.13 10.66
CA PRO A 263 14.88 -19.77 9.47
C PRO A 263 14.45 -20.99 8.64
N TRP A 264 15.32 -21.98 8.50
CA TRP A 264 15.03 -23.22 7.78
C TRP A 264 13.93 -24.03 8.47
N ALA A 265 14.01 -24.19 9.79
CA ALA A 265 13.00 -24.89 10.55
C ALA A 265 11.64 -24.19 10.50
N TRP A 266 11.62 -22.86 10.51
CA TRP A 266 10.37 -22.13 10.36
C TRP A 266 9.77 -22.36 8.97
N ALA A 267 10.55 -22.29 7.92
CA ALA A 267 10.08 -22.50 6.56
C ALA A 267 9.57 -23.92 6.30
N THR A 268 10.18 -24.94 6.95
CA THR A 268 10.00 -26.33 6.51
C THR A 268 9.45 -27.30 7.57
N GLN A 269 9.69 -27.04 8.87
CA GLN A 269 9.47 -28.02 9.93
C GLN A 269 8.24 -27.77 10.82
N ARG A 270 7.61 -26.60 10.68
CA ARG A 270 6.50 -26.20 11.55
C ARG A 270 5.13 -26.58 11.04
N GLY A 271 5.00 -27.15 9.83
CA GLY A 271 3.72 -27.54 9.23
C GLY A 271 3.25 -26.57 8.12
N CYS A 272 1.93 -26.39 8.00
CA CYS A 272 1.33 -25.53 6.97
C CYS A 272 0.06 -24.83 7.47
N GLU A 273 -0.22 -23.69 6.89
CA GLU A 273 -1.47 -22.94 7.04
C GLU A 273 -2.14 -22.78 5.67
N LYS A 274 -3.44 -23.13 5.62
CA LYS A 274 -4.28 -22.93 4.42
C LYS A 274 -5.32 -21.87 4.72
N LEU A 275 -5.31 -20.80 3.93
CA LEU A 275 -6.27 -19.70 3.97
C LEU A 275 -7.13 -19.75 2.70
N ASN A 276 -8.45 -19.86 2.87
CA ASN A 276 -9.41 -19.87 1.77
C ASN A 276 -10.19 -18.56 1.79
N HIS A 277 -10.24 -17.89 0.63
CA HIS A 277 -11.03 -16.71 0.36
C HIS A 277 -12.06 -17.02 -0.71
N ASN A 278 -13.33 -16.79 -0.41
CA ASN A 278 -14.42 -16.99 -1.34
C ASN A 278 -15.21 -15.70 -1.48
N LYS A 279 -15.48 -15.26 -2.70
CA LYS A 279 -16.28 -14.08 -2.97
C LYS A 279 -17.29 -14.35 -4.08
N ILE A 280 -18.49 -13.90 -3.87
CA ILE A 280 -19.57 -13.88 -4.88
C ILE A 280 -19.98 -12.42 -5.04
N GLU A 281 -19.99 -11.96 -6.28
CA GLU A 281 -20.47 -10.65 -6.69
C GLU A 281 -21.66 -10.84 -7.62
N SER A 282 -22.76 -10.14 -7.33
CA SER A 282 -23.92 -10.19 -8.20
C SER A 282 -24.47 -8.79 -8.46
N LEU A 283 -24.91 -8.56 -9.66
CA LEU A 283 -25.57 -7.33 -10.06
C LEU A 283 -26.70 -7.66 -11.03
N VAL A 284 -27.88 -7.13 -10.76
CA VAL A 284 -29.03 -7.19 -11.65
C VAL A 284 -29.50 -5.78 -11.93
N SER A 285 -29.75 -5.45 -13.20
CA SER A 285 -30.36 -4.16 -13.57
C SER A 285 -31.44 -4.30 -14.63
N LEU A 286 -32.41 -3.42 -14.52
CA LEU A 286 -33.48 -3.27 -15.50
C LEU A 286 -33.45 -1.84 -16.04
N GLU A 287 -33.28 -1.69 -17.35
CA GLU A 287 -33.33 -0.42 -18.05
C GLU A 287 -34.61 -0.37 -18.91
N GLN A 288 -35.42 0.67 -18.72
CA GLN A 288 -36.65 0.92 -19.45
C GLN A 288 -36.55 2.22 -20.24
N ASP A 289 -36.69 2.13 -21.56
CA ASP A 289 -36.87 3.31 -22.43
C ASP A 289 -38.28 3.88 -22.22
N LEU A 290 -38.35 5.13 -21.76
CA LEU A 290 -39.58 5.85 -21.47
C LEU A 290 -39.98 6.80 -22.62
N LYS A 291 -39.64 6.43 -23.87
CA LYS A 291 -39.95 7.24 -25.05
C LYS A 291 -41.47 7.56 -25.22
N PHE A 292 -42.33 6.80 -24.55
CA PHE A 292 -43.77 7.08 -24.51
C PHE A 292 -44.11 8.34 -23.66
N VAL A 293 -43.23 8.72 -22.72
CA VAL A 293 -43.32 9.97 -21.95
C VAL A 293 -42.66 11.11 -22.73
N THR A 294 -41.37 10.92 -23.09
CA THR A 294 -40.61 11.84 -23.94
C THR A 294 -39.42 11.12 -24.57
N PRO A 295 -39.11 11.38 -25.86
CA PRO A 295 -37.96 10.79 -26.52
C PRO A 295 -36.67 11.13 -25.79
N GLY A 296 -35.82 10.12 -25.56
CA GLY A 296 -34.54 10.24 -24.89
C GLY A 296 -34.57 10.04 -23.38
N LEU A 297 -35.73 9.84 -22.76
CA LEU A 297 -35.87 9.54 -21.34
C LEU A 297 -35.74 8.03 -21.10
N LYS A 298 -34.92 7.64 -20.13
CA LYS A 298 -34.79 6.25 -19.68
C LYS A 298 -34.79 6.18 -18.16
N PHE A 299 -35.25 5.07 -17.63
CA PHE A 299 -35.10 4.68 -16.23
C PHE A 299 -34.26 3.42 -16.13
N LYS A 300 -33.32 3.38 -15.15
CA LYS A 300 -32.56 2.21 -14.82
C LYS A 300 -32.63 1.95 -13.31
N GLY A 301 -33.08 0.75 -12.94
CA GLY A 301 -32.98 0.24 -11.58
C GLY A 301 -31.84 -0.77 -11.48
N THR A 302 -31.03 -0.71 -10.42
CA THR A 302 -29.91 -1.62 -10.18
C THR A 302 -29.98 -2.16 -8.75
N PHE A 303 -29.76 -3.45 -8.61
CA PHE A 303 -29.56 -4.16 -7.35
C PHE A 303 -28.26 -4.95 -7.40
N SER A 304 -27.45 -4.87 -6.36
CA SER A 304 -26.25 -5.70 -6.19
C SER A 304 -26.21 -6.30 -4.80
N PHE A 305 -25.79 -7.55 -4.74
CA PHE A 305 -25.47 -8.26 -3.52
C PHE A 305 -24.12 -8.95 -3.67
N ASP A 306 -23.17 -8.58 -2.82
CA ASP A 306 -21.83 -9.16 -2.80
C ASP A 306 -21.58 -9.78 -1.43
N LYS A 307 -20.93 -10.95 -1.41
CA LYS A 307 -20.55 -11.64 -0.18
C LYS A 307 -19.13 -12.17 -0.27
N PHE A 308 -18.35 -11.88 0.77
CA PHE A 308 -17.01 -12.41 0.99
C PHE A 308 -17.00 -13.30 2.24
N SER A 309 -16.25 -14.39 2.20
CA SER A 309 -15.97 -15.23 3.35
C SER A 309 -14.54 -15.75 3.32
N ALA A 310 -13.92 -15.83 4.48
CA ALA A 310 -12.58 -16.36 4.64
C ALA A 310 -12.54 -17.35 5.80
N THR A 311 -11.73 -18.39 5.62
CA THR A 311 -11.49 -19.44 6.65
C THR A 311 -10.04 -19.83 6.61
N SER A 312 -9.43 -20.10 7.77
CA SER A 312 -8.08 -20.65 7.83
C SER A 312 -8.06 -21.98 8.56
N VAL A 313 -7.13 -22.82 8.14
CA VAL A 313 -6.82 -24.10 8.81
C VAL A 313 -5.31 -24.19 8.94
N THR A 314 -4.84 -24.25 10.18
CA THR A 314 -3.45 -24.41 10.51
C THR A 314 -3.18 -25.83 11.02
N ARG A 315 -2.20 -26.49 10.45
CA ARG A 315 -1.62 -27.73 10.95
C ARG A 315 -0.18 -27.45 11.29
N SER A 316 0.12 -27.34 12.57
CA SER A 316 1.45 -26.91 13.01
C SER A 316 1.94 -27.70 14.22
N LYS A 317 3.27 -27.74 14.34
CA LYS A 317 3.97 -28.23 15.54
C LYS A 317 5.15 -27.32 15.86
N ASN A 318 5.58 -27.31 17.09
CA ASN A 318 6.89 -26.82 17.47
C ASN A 318 7.90 -27.97 17.30
N PRO A 319 8.93 -27.83 16.45
CA PRO A 319 10.00 -28.82 16.39
C PRO A 319 10.77 -28.89 17.71
N TYR A 320 11.47 -30.01 17.94
CA TYR A 320 12.49 -30.06 18.98
C TYR A 320 13.65 -29.17 18.57
N TYR A 321 14.02 -28.25 19.44
CA TYR A 321 15.18 -27.38 19.21
C TYR A 321 16.29 -27.72 20.20
N TYR A 322 17.52 -27.62 19.73
CA TYR A 322 18.72 -27.92 20.46
C TYR A 322 19.63 -26.69 20.55
N ASN A 323 20.40 -26.58 21.60
CA ASN A 323 21.44 -25.56 21.68
C ASN A 323 22.48 -25.79 20.56
N PRO A 324 23.10 -24.73 19.99
CA PRO A 324 24.21 -24.92 19.07
C PRO A 324 25.33 -25.76 19.71
N ALA A 325 25.79 -26.77 18.98
CA ALA A 325 26.84 -27.68 19.46
C ALA A 325 28.22 -26.98 19.43
N THR A 326 29.04 -27.31 20.40
CA THR A 326 30.42 -26.77 20.51
C THR A 326 31.48 -27.86 20.45
N ALA A 327 31.08 -29.14 20.49
CA ALA A 327 32.01 -30.28 20.50
C ALA A 327 31.36 -31.56 19.95
N ARG A 328 32.18 -32.57 19.67
CA ARG A 328 31.83 -33.95 19.42
C ARG A 328 32.30 -34.85 20.55
N ASP A 329 31.56 -35.95 20.74
CA ASP A 329 32.01 -37.03 21.63
C ASP A 329 33.16 -37.88 20.99
N ALA A 330 33.62 -38.88 21.73
CA ALA A 330 34.70 -39.76 21.25
C ALA A 330 34.29 -40.60 20.04
N GLU A 331 33.02 -40.82 19.84
CA GLU A 331 32.42 -41.53 18.73
C GLU A 331 32.13 -40.62 17.50
N GLY A 332 32.37 -39.30 17.64
CA GLY A 332 32.18 -38.30 16.58
C GLY A 332 30.78 -37.72 16.49
N ASN A 333 29.87 -38.01 17.44
CA ASN A 333 28.52 -37.44 17.46
C ASN A 333 28.52 -36.03 18.01
N ILE A 334 27.64 -35.20 17.53
CA ILE A 334 27.41 -33.83 18.05
C ILE A 334 26.92 -33.88 19.50
N ILE A 335 27.56 -33.12 20.37
CA ILE A 335 27.15 -32.93 21.78
C ILE A 335 26.26 -31.68 21.84
N THR A 336 25.00 -31.85 22.18
CA THR A 336 24.05 -30.74 22.36
C THR A 336 22.90 -31.14 23.28
N ASP A 337 22.30 -30.16 23.94
CA ASP A 337 21.17 -30.31 24.84
C ASP A 337 19.87 -29.82 24.20
N VAL A 338 18.75 -30.42 24.63
CA VAL A 338 17.42 -29.96 24.24
C VAL A 338 17.17 -28.56 24.81
N GLN A 339 17.07 -27.57 23.96
CA GLN A 339 16.72 -26.19 24.32
C GLN A 339 15.19 -26.05 24.51
N THR A 340 14.42 -26.63 23.59
CA THR A 340 12.96 -26.60 23.63
C THR A 340 12.41 -27.96 23.25
N THR A 341 11.59 -28.51 24.14
CA THR A 341 10.86 -29.75 23.86
C THR A 341 9.79 -29.47 22.80
N GLY A 342 9.84 -30.22 21.72
CA GLY A 342 8.93 -30.10 20.59
C GLY A 342 7.73 -31.02 20.68
N GLN A 343 7.01 -31.10 19.59
CA GLN A 343 5.87 -31.99 19.35
C GLN A 343 6.19 -32.95 18.22
N GLU A 344 5.82 -34.21 18.39
CA GLU A 344 6.04 -35.22 17.37
C GLU A 344 5.08 -35.05 16.18
N PHE A 345 3.81 -34.78 16.48
CA PHE A 345 2.73 -34.69 15.49
C PHE A 345 2.25 -33.26 15.29
N LEU A 346 1.70 -32.97 14.08
CA LEU A 346 1.05 -31.73 13.79
C LEU A 346 -0.24 -31.60 14.58
N GLY A 347 -0.38 -30.52 15.33
CA GLY A 347 -1.65 -30.08 15.90
C GLY A 347 -2.58 -29.53 14.81
N TYR A 348 -3.85 -29.36 15.16
CA TYR A 348 -4.88 -28.78 14.29
C TYR A 348 -5.51 -27.57 14.97
N ALA A 349 -5.59 -26.48 14.23
CA ALA A 349 -6.35 -25.31 14.64
C ALA A 349 -7.19 -24.80 13.46
N LYS A 350 -8.48 -24.60 13.69
CA LYS A 350 -9.36 -23.86 12.78
C LYS A 350 -9.36 -22.39 13.22
N GLY A 351 -8.96 -21.49 12.34
CA GLY A 351 -9.04 -20.06 12.58
C GLY A 351 -10.49 -19.57 12.63
N ALA A 352 -10.68 -18.34 13.10
CA ALA A 352 -11.99 -17.72 13.08
C ALA A 352 -12.48 -17.57 11.64
N GLU A 353 -13.76 -17.85 11.43
CA GLU A 353 -14.43 -17.51 10.19
C GLU A 353 -14.74 -16.02 10.21
N TRP A 354 -14.42 -15.33 9.13
CA TRP A 354 -14.70 -13.90 8.95
C TRP A 354 -15.15 -13.61 7.53
N GLY A 355 -15.83 -12.51 7.35
CA GLY A 355 -16.34 -12.12 6.05
C GLY A 355 -17.17 -10.86 6.12
N ASP A 356 -17.63 -10.44 4.97
CA ASP A 356 -18.48 -9.28 4.83
C ASP A 356 -19.57 -9.51 3.79
N GLN A 357 -20.55 -8.62 3.79
CA GLN A 357 -21.58 -8.55 2.75
C GLN A 357 -21.92 -7.10 2.43
N SER A 358 -22.30 -6.87 1.19
CA SER A 358 -22.68 -5.55 0.71
C SER A 358 -23.97 -5.65 -0.11
N ILE A 359 -24.91 -4.77 0.20
CA ILE A 359 -26.16 -4.59 -0.56
C ILE A 359 -26.13 -3.19 -1.15
N TYR A 360 -26.38 -3.07 -2.44
CA TYR A 360 -26.48 -1.79 -3.16
C TYR A 360 -27.77 -1.72 -3.95
N LEU A 361 -28.45 -0.59 -3.83
CA LEU A 361 -29.66 -0.24 -4.59
C LEU A 361 -29.46 1.10 -5.28
N GLU A 362 -29.85 1.19 -6.53
CA GLU A 362 -29.80 2.43 -7.33
C GLU A 362 -31.04 2.57 -8.20
N GLY A 363 -31.57 3.78 -8.27
CA GLY A 363 -32.59 4.18 -9.28
C GLY A 363 -32.10 5.42 -10.02
N MET A 364 -32.03 5.36 -11.34
CA MET A 364 -31.49 6.43 -12.18
C MET A 364 -32.43 6.77 -13.32
N PHE A 365 -32.77 8.05 -13.46
CA PHE A 365 -33.36 8.62 -14.66
C PHE A 365 -32.25 9.28 -15.49
N SER A 366 -32.24 9.01 -16.78
CA SER A 366 -31.34 9.66 -17.74
C SER A 366 -32.13 10.21 -18.91
N TYR A 367 -31.77 11.38 -19.37
CA TYR A 367 -32.36 12.06 -20.50
C TYR A 367 -31.26 12.52 -21.45
N ASN A 368 -31.40 12.19 -22.74
CA ASN A 368 -30.47 12.62 -23.79
C ASN A 368 -31.29 13.01 -25.04
N ARG A 369 -31.15 14.26 -25.51
CA ARG A 369 -31.81 14.73 -26.70
C ARG A 369 -31.11 15.91 -27.36
N ILE A 370 -31.04 15.86 -28.68
CA ILE A 370 -30.55 16.96 -29.49
C ILE A 370 -31.74 17.74 -30.04
N PHE A 371 -31.81 19.03 -29.72
CA PHE A 371 -32.82 19.94 -30.22
C PHE A 371 -32.25 20.82 -31.33
N GLY A 372 -33.00 21.06 -32.39
CA GLY A 372 -32.59 21.95 -33.47
C GLY A 372 -31.26 21.59 -34.13
N LYS A 373 -30.76 20.34 -33.97
CA LYS A 373 -29.50 19.80 -34.47
C LYS A 373 -28.25 20.41 -33.82
N VAL A 374 -28.35 21.44 -32.97
CA VAL A 374 -27.24 22.19 -32.39
C VAL A 374 -27.25 22.21 -30.86
N HIS A 375 -28.38 21.89 -30.24
CA HIS A 375 -28.48 21.93 -28.76
C HIS A 375 -28.53 20.50 -28.24
N ASP A 376 -27.42 19.97 -27.77
CA ASP A 376 -27.36 18.66 -27.13
C ASP A 376 -27.52 18.83 -25.61
N VAL A 377 -28.61 18.22 -25.09
CA VAL A 377 -28.97 18.28 -23.67
C VAL A 377 -28.95 16.87 -23.09
N ASN A 378 -28.11 16.74 -22.05
CA ASN A 378 -28.03 15.50 -21.27
C ASN A 378 -28.34 15.82 -19.81
N ALA A 379 -29.21 15.04 -19.20
CA ALA A 379 -29.53 15.16 -17.78
C ALA A 379 -29.60 13.77 -17.14
N MET A 380 -29.18 13.71 -15.88
CA MET A 380 -29.23 12.49 -15.08
C MET A 380 -29.65 12.86 -13.65
N PHE A 381 -30.53 12.06 -13.08
CA PHE A 381 -30.92 12.10 -11.69
C PHE A 381 -30.82 10.70 -11.09
N LEU A 382 -30.13 10.54 -9.99
CA LEU A 382 -29.81 9.25 -9.40
C LEU A 382 -30.10 9.28 -7.90
N TYR A 383 -30.71 8.22 -7.39
CA TYR A 383 -30.79 7.88 -5.99
C TYR A 383 -30.06 6.57 -5.74
N ASN A 384 -29.25 6.49 -4.70
CA ASN A 384 -28.60 5.26 -4.28
C ASN A 384 -28.61 5.06 -2.76
N GLN A 385 -28.50 3.81 -2.36
CA GLN A 385 -28.19 3.41 -0.98
C GLN A 385 -27.29 2.18 -0.96
N LYS A 386 -26.42 2.12 0.04
CA LYS A 386 -25.54 1.00 0.30
C LYS A 386 -25.57 0.62 1.77
N GLU A 387 -25.66 -0.68 2.04
CA GLU A 387 -25.41 -1.28 3.34
C GLU A 387 -24.20 -2.21 3.21
N TYR A 388 -23.25 -2.07 4.11
CA TYR A 388 -22.07 -2.93 4.19
C TYR A 388 -21.93 -3.45 5.62
N ASP A 389 -21.91 -4.77 5.76
CA ASP A 389 -21.82 -5.48 7.03
C ASP A 389 -20.55 -6.33 7.04
N ASN A 390 -19.63 -6.03 7.94
CA ASN A 390 -18.38 -6.75 8.15
C ASN A 390 -18.36 -7.51 9.50
N GLY A 391 -19.51 -7.68 10.14
CA GLY A 391 -19.63 -8.29 11.47
C GLY A 391 -19.39 -7.32 12.62
N ASP A 392 -19.28 -6.00 12.36
CA ASP A 392 -19.25 -4.98 13.40
C ASP A 392 -20.63 -4.85 14.09
N ALA A 393 -20.69 -4.17 15.22
CA ALA A 393 -21.92 -4.02 16.03
C ALA A 393 -23.12 -3.49 15.22
N LEU A 394 -22.89 -2.68 14.20
CA LEU A 394 -23.91 -2.19 13.28
C LEU A 394 -23.34 -2.15 11.85
N PRO A 395 -24.12 -2.47 10.82
CA PRO A 395 -23.75 -2.28 9.42
C PRO A 395 -23.43 -0.82 9.10
N TYR A 396 -22.59 -0.59 8.11
CA TYR A 396 -22.29 0.75 7.57
C TYR A 396 -23.32 1.12 6.52
N ARG A 397 -23.97 2.27 6.67
CA ARG A 397 -25.05 2.71 5.76
C ARG A 397 -24.74 4.06 5.15
N THR A 398 -24.90 4.14 3.86
CA THR A 398 -24.83 5.39 3.09
C THR A 398 -25.99 5.50 2.14
N GLN A 399 -26.46 6.71 1.89
CA GLN A 399 -27.47 6.99 0.88
C GLN A 399 -27.20 8.35 0.24
N GLY A 400 -27.68 8.54 -0.98
CA GLY A 400 -27.46 9.80 -1.66
C GLY A 400 -28.37 10.03 -2.85
N ILE A 401 -28.44 11.30 -3.21
CA ILE A 401 -29.02 11.78 -4.45
C ILE A 401 -27.91 12.47 -5.23
N ALA A 402 -27.82 12.21 -6.53
CA ALA A 402 -26.92 12.92 -7.41
C ALA A 402 -27.65 13.38 -8.67
N GLY A 403 -27.22 14.51 -9.20
CA GLY A 403 -27.72 15.02 -10.46
C GLY A 403 -26.58 15.55 -11.34
N ARG A 404 -26.73 15.37 -12.63
CA ARG A 404 -25.88 15.92 -13.69
C ARG A 404 -26.75 16.54 -14.75
N PHE A 405 -26.36 17.72 -15.18
CA PHE A 405 -26.93 18.39 -16.35
C PHE A 405 -25.78 18.86 -17.23
N SER A 406 -25.75 18.40 -18.48
CA SER A 406 -24.75 18.79 -19.47
C SER A 406 -25.45 19.37 -20.71
N TYR A 407 -24.95 20.50 -21.18
CA TYR A 407 -25.41 21.19 -22.36
C TYR A 407 -24.25 21.44 -23.31
N THR A 408 -24.41 20.99 -24.56
CA THR A 408 -23.41 21.27 -25.61
C THR A 408 -24.11 22.05 -26.73
N TYR A 409 -23.52 23.22 -27.05
CA TYR A 409 -23.97 24.04 -28.15
C TYR A 409 -23.11 23.83 -29.39
N ASP A 410 -23.74 23.40 -30.49
CA ASP A 410 -23.14 23.23 -31.82
C ASP A 410 -21.78 22.47 -31.80
N SER A 411 -21.68 21.47 -30.93
CA SER A 411 -20.45 20.69 -30.71
C SER A 411 -19.20 21.53 -30.37
N ARG A 412 -19.37 22.80 -29.91
CA ARG A 412 -18.31 23.75 -29.63
C ARG A 412 -18.19 24.11 -28.16
N TYR A 413 -19.29 24.47 -27.54
CA TYR A 413 -19.29 24.95 -26.16
C TYR A 413 -20.02 23.95 -25.27
N VAL A 414 -19.36 23.51 -24.22
CA VAL A 414 -19.88 22.54 -23.27
C VAL A 414 -19.99 23.18 -21.88
N ALA A 415 -21.14 23.07 -21.24
CA ALA A 415 -21.33 23.44 -19.84
C ALA A 415 -21.96 22.28 -19.10
N GLU A 416 -21.41 21.94 -17.94
CA GLU A 416 -21.91 20.86 -17.11
C GLU A 416 -22.06 21.33 -15.67
N LEU A 417 -23.21 21.00 -15.07
CA LEU A 417 -23.53 21.22 -13.67
C LEU A 417 -23.77 19.86 -13.00
N ASN A 418 -23.09 19.62 -11.90
CA ASN A 418 -23.23 18.41 -11.11
C ASN A 418 -23.52 18.75 -9.66
N PHE A 419 -24.25 17.89 -8.98
CA PHE A 419 -24.38 17.96 -7.55
C PHE A 419 -24.50 16.54 -6.95
N GLY A 420 -23.98 16.39 -5.73
CA GLY A 420 -24.21 15.27 -4.85
C GLY A 420 -24.81 15.75 -3.53
N TYR A 421 -25.85 15.08 -3.04
CA TYR A 421 -26.41 15.29 -1.71
C TYR A 421 -26.42 13.96 -0.99
N ASN A 422 -25.41 13.74 -0.16
CA ASN A 422 -25.07 12.43 0.38
C ASN A 422 -25.12 12.42 1.90
N GLY A 423 -25.60 11.33 2.46
CA GLY A 423 -25.75 11.10 3.87
C GLY A 423 -24.86 9.99 4.39
N SER A 424 -24.30 10.20 5.59
CA SER A 424 -23.55 9.21 6.35
C SER A 424 -24.02 9.19 7.80
N GLU A 425 -24.14 8.01 8.36
CA GLU A 425 -24.52 7.82 9.78
C GLU A 425 -23.40 8.18 10.76
N ASN A 426 -22.16 8.38 10.27
CA ASN A 426 -21.04 8.84 11.09
C ASN A 426 -21.29 10.21 11.75
N PHE A 427 -22.29 10.95 11.27
CA PHE A 427 -22.64 12.28 11.77
C PHE A 427 -23.97 12.29 12.51
N ALA A 428 -24.09 13.21 13.48
CA ALA A 428 -25.30 13.40 14.27
C ALA A 428 -26.50 13.83 13.39
N LYS A 429 -27.71 13.56 13.88
CA LYS A 429 -28.96 14.01 13.21
C LYS A 429 -28.89 15.52 12.94
N GLY A 430 -29.22 15.94 11.73
CA GLY A 430 -29.10 17.32 11.25
C GLY A 430 -27.77 17.65 10.57
N LYS A 431 -26.72 16.85 10.73
CA LYS A 431 -25.41 17.00 10.06
C LYS A 431 -25.05 15.84 9.14
N ARG A 432 -25.96 14.85 9.01
CA ARG A 432 -25.74 13.62 8.25
C ARG A 432 -25.55 13.85 6.75
N PHE A 433 -26.20 14.88 6.20
CA PHE A 433 -26.19 15.15 4.76
C PHE A 433 -25.28 16.31 4.42
N GLY A 434 -24.41 16.11 3.41
CA GLY A 434 -23.58 17.14 2.81
C GLY A 434 -23.97 17.41 1.36
N PHE A 435 -23.89 18.69 0.95
CA PHE A 435 -24.14 19.12 -0.43
C PHE A 435 -22.85 19.46 -1.15
N PHE A 436 -22.62 18.85 -2.30
CA PHE A 436 -21.35 18.90 -3.02
C PHE A 436 -21.58 19.28 -4.50
N PRO A 437 -21.57 20.58 -4.83
CA PRO A 437 -21.74 21.06 -6.19
C PRO A 437 -20.44 21.02 -6.98
N ALA A 438 -20.56 20.84 -8.31
CA ALA A 438 -19.45 20.98 -9.25
C ALA A 438 -19.91 21.54 -10.59
N VAL A 439 -19.02 22.27 -11.27
CA VAL A 439 -19.24 22.91 -12.57
C VAL A 439 -18.06 22.57 -13.47
N ALA A 440 -18.34 22.28 -14.75
CA ALA A 440 -17.34 22.11 -15.77
C ALA A 440 -17.69 22.93 -17.02
N LEU A 441 -16.68 23.53 -17.63
CA LEU A 441 -16.79 24.25 -18.89
C LEU A 441 -15.78 23.67 -19.89
N GLY A 442 -16.21 23.56 -21.14
CA GLY A 442 -15.37 23.09 -22.23
C GLY A 442 -15.57 23.91 -23.49
N TRP A 443 -14.48 24.18 -24.17
CA TRP A 443 -14.49 24.80 -25.49
C TRP A 443 -13.74 23.91 -26.47
N ILE A 444 -14.46 23.38 -27.46
CA ILE A 444 -13.88 22.56 -28.52
C ILE A 444 -13.44 23.51 -29.64
N VAL A 445 -12.24 24.04 -29.48
CA VAL A 445 -11.65 25.06 -30.38
C VAL A 445 -11.52 24.53 -31.80
N SER A 446 -11.19 23.23 -31.94
CA SER A 446 -11.06 22.59 -33.26
C SER A 446 -12.37 22.56 -34.08
N SER A 447 -13.52 22.77 -33.43
CA SER A 447 -14.84 22.86 -34.11
C SER A 447 -15.17 24.26 -34.58
N GLU A 448 -14.29 25.24 -34.33
CA GLU A 448 -14.49 26.61 -34.78
C GLU A 448 -14.06 26.80 -36.24
N LYS A 449 -14.78 27.63 -36.98
CA LYS A 449 -14.51 27.87 -38.41
C LYS A 449 -13.09 28.36 -38.70
N PHE A 450 -12.48 29.12 -37.80
CA PHE A 450 -11.11 29.61 -37.97
C PHE A 450 -10.05 28.51 -37.88
N MET A 451 -10.43 27.32 -37.36
CA MET A 451 -9.55 26.14 -37.27
C MET A 451 -9.59 25.26 -38.53
N GLU A 452 -10.56 25.45 -39.43
CA GLU A 452 -10.67 24.67 -40.67
C GLU A 452 -9.35 24.59 -41.48
N PRO A 453 -8.56 25.70 -41.67
CA PRO A 453 -7.33 25.61 -42.43
C PRO A 453 -6.22 24.73 -41.81
N VAL A 454 -6.30 24.45 -40.54
CA VAL A 454 -5.29 23.64 -39.80
C VAL A 454 -5.85 22.30 -39.35
N SER A 455 -7.06 21.95 -39.73
CA SER A 455 -7.78 20.70 -39.31
C SER A 455 -7.05 19.41 -39.70
N ASP A 456 -6.28 19.42 -40.79
CA ASP A 456 -5.47 18.26 -41.22
C ASP A 456 -4.32 17.96 -40.22
N VAL A 457 -3.85 18.98 -39.50
CA VAL A 457 -2.79 18.84 -38.48
C VAL A 457 -3.43 18.73 -37.09
N ILE A 458 -4.30 19.68 -36.73
CA ILE A 458 -4.96 19.75 -35.44
C ILE A 458 -6.38 19.18 -35.57
N SER A 459 -6.50 17.87 -35.33
CA SER A 459 -7.79 17.18 -35.46
C SER A 459 -8.70 17.37 -34.26
N ASN A 460 -8.13 17.66 -33.09
CA ASN A 460 -8.86 17.98 -31.87
C ASN A 460 -8.08 18.98 -31.03
N LEU A 461 -8.73 20.05 -30.62
CA LEU A 461 -8.21 20.98 -29.61
C LEU A 461 -9.39 21.36 -28.70
N LYS A 462 -9.32 20.90 -27.45
CA LYS A 462 -10.33 21.20 -26.43
C LYS A 462 -9.66 21.83 -25.22
N LEU A 463 -10.20 22.95 -24.79
CA LEU A 463 -9.87 23.59 -23.51
C LEU A 463 -10.97 23.26 -22.51
N ARG A 464 -10.59 22.95 -21.28
CA ARG A 464 -11.55 22.63 -20.21
C ARG A 464 -11.14 23.20 -18.88
N ALA A 465 -12.13 23.56 -18.08
CA ALA A 465 -11.95 24.02 -16.71
C ALA A 465 -13.03 23.41 -15.84
N THR A 466 -12.66 22.99 -14.63
CA THR A 466 -13.58 22.43 -13.66
C THR A 466 -13.36 23.04 -12.28
N TRP A 467 -14.45 23.24 -11.56
CA TRP A 467 -14.45 23.61 -10.16
C TRP A 467 -15.53 22.79 -9.45
N GLY A 468 -15.23 22.32 -8.24
CA GLY A 468 -16.26 21.64 -7.45
C GLY A 468 -15.81 21.29 -6.05
N LYS A 469 -16.79 20.88 -5.25
CA LYS A 469 -16.58 20.38 -3.90
C LYS A 469 -16.89 18.89 -3.84
N ALA A 470 -16.11 18.13 -3.04
CA ALA A 470 -16.44 16.77 -2.66
C ALA A 470 -16.26 16.62 -1.15
N GLY A 471 -16.98 15.69 -0.54
CA GLY A 471 -16.92 15.41 0.89
C GLY A 471 -16.31 14.03 1.17
N ASN A 472 -15.78 13.87 2.38
CA ASN A 472 -15.34 12.59 2.90
C ASN A 472 -15.99 12.36 4.27
N SER A 473 -16.65 11.21 4.44
CA SER A 473 -17.32 10.83 5.69
C SER A 473 -16.45 9.94 6.59
N ASN A 474 -15.27 9.54 6.13
CA ASN A 474 -14.35 8.73 6.91
C ASN A 474 -13.60 9.62 7.91
N ILE A 475 -13.78 9.33 9.19
CA ILE A 475 -13.18 10.07 10.29
C ILE A 475 -11.91 9.40 10.87
N GLY A 476 -11.36 8.42 10.15
CA GLY A 476 -10.11 7.73 10.50
C GLY A 476 -10.20 6.77 11.67
N GLY A 477 -9.22 5.87 11.77
CA GLY A 477 -9.00 4.98 12.89
C GLY A 477 -10.13 4.01 13.21
N ASN A 478 -10.88 3.54 12.19
CA ASN A 478 -12.05 2.67 12.35
C ASN A 478 -13.14 3.25 13.29
N ARG A 479 -13.14 4.59 13.48
CA ARG A 479 -14.11 5.27 14.32
C ARG A 479 -15.45 5.35 13.63
N ARG A 480 -16.50 5.17 14.44
CA ARG A 480 -17.90 5.39 14.05
C ARG A 480 -18.58 6.20 15.15
N PHE A 481 -19.58 6.98 14.75
CA PHE A 481 -20.41 7.73 15.71
C PHE A 481 -19.60 8.59 16.69
N ALA A 482 -18.48 9.18 16.24
CA ALA A 482 -17.59 9.98 17.10
C ALA A 482 -18.24 11.22 17.72
N TYR A 483 -19.51 11.47 17.43
CA TYR A 483 -20.34 12.47 18.12
C TYR A 483 -20.95 11.95 19.44
N ILE A 484 -20.76 10.65 19.77
CA ILE A 484 -21.27 10.02 21.00
C ILE A 484 -20.11 9.82 21.97
N SER A 485 -20.29 10.31 23.21
CA SER A 485 -19.38 9.95 24.30
C SER A 485 -19.66 8.53 24.77
N THR A 486 -18.60 7.78 25.06
CA THR A 486 -18.72 6.40 25.52
C THR A 486 -18.12 6.22 26.92
N ILE A 487 -18.56 5.17 27.61
CA ILE A 487 -17.98 4.72 28.87
C ILE A 487 -17.47 3.31 28.66
N VAL A 488 -16.23 3.05 29.02
CA VAL A 488 -15.56 1.78 28.87
C VAL A 488 -15.27 1.12 30.22
N ASN A 489 -15.19 -0.19 30.23
CA ASN A 489 -14.69 -0.92 31.38
C ASN A 489 -13.18 -0.65 31.53
N THR A 490 -12.75 -0.41 32.76
CA THR A 490 -11.34 -0.23 33.10
C THR A 490 -11.03 -1.10 34.30
N GLY A 491 -9.77 -1.26 34.66
CA GLY A 491 -9.30 -2.02 35.81
C GLY A 491 -10.35 -2.54 36.78
N SER A 492 -10.00 -3.37 37.66
CA SER A 492 -10.93 -3.93 38.64
C SER A 492 -10.51 -3.56 40.06
N TYR A 493 -11.49 -3.32 40.89
CA TYR A 493 -11.30 -3.20 42.32
C TYR A 493 -11.62 -4.52 43.00
N ARG A 494 -10.76 -4.92 43.91
CA ARG A 494 -10.99 -6.05 44.81
C ARG A 494 -11.17 -5.55 46.22
N TRP A 495 -12.20 -6.04 46.91
CA TRP A 495 -12.60 -5.68 48.28
C TRP A 495 -12.63 -6.92 49.14
N GLY A 496 -12.60 -6.71 50.46
CA GLY A 496 -12.64 -7.76 51.46
C GLY A 496 -11.26 -8.23 51.91
N THR A 497 -11.20 -8.97 52.97
CA THR A 497 -9.96 -9.41 53.64
C THR A 497 -9.07 -10.24 52.75
N ASP A 498 -9.64 -11.03 51.83
CA ASP A 498 -8.92 -11.87 50.87
C ASP A 498 -9.13 -11.44 49.42
N ALA A 499 -9.55 -10.20 49.17
CA ALA A 499 -9.82 -9.64 47.83
C ALA A 499 -10.90 -10.45 47.05
N GLU A 500 -11.85 -11.08 47.75
CA GLU A 500 -12.86 -11.95 47.15
C GLU A 500 -13.94 -11.21 46.36
N ILE A 501 -14.23 -9.94 46.70
CA ILE A 501 -15.25 -9.15 46.03
C ILE A 501 -14.64 -8.38 44.87
N TYR A 502 -14.95 -8.85 43.66
CA TYR A 502 -14.49 -8.24 42.44
C TYR A 502 -15.52 -7.26 41.88
N ARG A 503 -15.08 -6.01 41.53
CA ARG A 503 -15.88 -5.00 40.87
C ARG A 503 -15.14 -4.42 39.69
N LEU A 504 -15.76 -4.45 38.51
CA LEU A 504 -15.24 -3.78 37.32
C LEU A 504 -15.33 -2.25 37.50
N GLY A 505 -14.21 -1.60 37.30
CA GLY A 505 -14.15 -0.14 37.20
C GLY A 505 -14.75 0.34 35.87
N ARG A 506 -15.17 1.59 35.84
CA ARG A 506 -15.60 2.28 34.62
C ARG A 506 -14.83 3.57 34.48
N SER A 507 -14.52 3.92 33.23
CA SER A 507 -13.81 5.14 32.87
C SER A 507 -14.44 5.77 31.64
N GLU A 508 -14.11 7.03 31.39
CA GLU A 508 -14.41 7.68 30.13
C GLU A 508 -13.79 6.90 28.96
N GLY A 509 -14.59 6.69 27.94
CA GLY A 509 -14.17 6.19 26.63
C GLY A 509 -13.90 7.34 25.65
N GLU A 510 -14.41 7.23 24.43
CA GLU A 510 -14.31 8.31 23.45
C GLU A 510 -15.11 9.53 23.91
N ILE A 511 -14.53 10.72 23.74
CA ILE A 511 -15.21 12.01 24.02
C ILE A 511 -15.96 12.41 22.75
N GLY A 512 -17.28 12.54 22.87
CA GLY A 512 -18.15 12.87 21.74
C GLY A 512 -17.91 14.27 21.19
N VAL A 513 -17.83 14.38 19.89
CA VAL A 513 -17.59 15.64 19.16
C VAL A 513 -18.91 16.18 18.63
N ASN A 514 -19.55 17.11 19.36
CA ASN A 514 -20.88 17.66 19.02
C ASN A 514 -20.94 18.37 17.66
N ASN A 515 -19.81 18.92 17.21
CA ASN A 515 -19.70 19.64 15.92
C ASN A 515 -19.04 18.82 14.83
N LEU A 516 -18.96 17.52 14.98
CA LEU A 516 -18.43 16.64 13.93
C LEU A 516 -19.14 16.92 12.60
N THR A 517 -18.35 17.19 11.56
CA THR A 517 -18.81 17.51 10.22
C THR A 517 -17.96 16.81 9.18
N TRP A 518 -18.37 16.95 7.94
CA TRP A 518 -17.69 16.42 6.77
C TRP A 518 -16.31 17.05 6.60
N GLU A 519 -15.31 16.24 6.31
CA GLU A 519 -14.10 16.70 5.67
C GLU A 519 -14.46 17.09 4.23
N THR A 520 -14.06 18.27 3.77
CA THR A 520 -14.40 18.78 2.45
C THR A 520 -13.16 19.06 1.62
N VAL A 521 -13.21 18.80 0.33
CA VAL A 521 -12.17 19.16 -0.62
C VAL A 521 -12.75 20.02 -1.74
N THR A 522 -12.14 21.18 -1.97
CA THR A 522 -12.40 22.02 -3.14
C THR A 522 -11.36 21.71 -4.20
N LYS A 523 -11.79 21.25 -5.36
CA LYS A 523 -10.92 20.88 -6.49
C LYS A 523 -11.10 21.86 -7.63
N MET A 524 -9.99 22.29 -8.22
CA MET A 524 -9.91 23.13 -9.41
C MET A 524 -9.00 22.43 -10.42
N ASN A 525 -9.41 22.39 -11.66
CA ASN A 525 -8.62 21.82 -12.74
C ASN A 525 -8.77 22.63 -14.01
N ALA A 526 -7.68 22.82 -14.75
CA ALA A 526 -7.67 23.33 -16.11
C ALA A 526 -6.90 22.37 -17.01
N GLY A 527 -7.43 22.06 -18.17
CA GLY A 527 -6.84 21.06 -19.06
C GLY A 527 -6.95 21.41 -20.53
N ILE A 528 -6.03 20.82 -21.28
CA ILE A 528 -5.94 20.90 -22.74
C ILE A 528 -5.90 19.47 -23.27
N ASP A 529 -6.83 19.17 -24.21
CA ASP A 529 -6.83 17.92 -24.96
C ASP A 529 -6.45 18.26 -26.42
N LEU A 530 -5.30 17.80 -26.89
CA LEU A 530 -4.77 18.06 -28.23
C LEU A 530 -4.65 16.74 -29.01
N GLY A 531 -5.35 16.64 -30.12
CA GLY A 531 -5.22 15.56 -31.09
C GLY A 531 -4.60 16.09 -32.39
N LEU A 532 -3.56 15.42 -32.86
CA LEU A 532 -2.87 15.77 -34.09
C LEU A 532 -2.98 14.64 -35.12
N TRP A 533 -3.00 14.99 -36.42
CA TRP A 533 -2.96 14.07 -37.54
C TRP A 533 -4.04 12.97 -37.44
N ASN A 534 -5.32 13.40 -37.38
CA ASN A 534 -6.48 12.53 -37.22
C ASN A 534 -6.39 11.61 -35.98
N GLY A 535 -5.85 12.13 -34.86
CA GLY A 535 -5.74 11.40 -33.62
C GLY A 535 -4.56 10.42 -33.55
N SER A 536 -3.64 10.48 -34.53
CA SER A 536 -2.39 9.69 -34.44
C SER A 536 -1.55 10.06 -33.24
N VAL A 537 -1.58 11.33 -32.81
CA VAL A 537 -0.97 11.80 -31.57
C VAL A 537 -2.03 12.47 -30.72
N ASN A 538 -2.20 12.01 -29.48
CA ASN A 538 -3.10 12.60 -28.50
C ASN A 538 -2.31 12.99 -27.26
N LEU A 539 -2.33 14.28 -26.94
CA LEU A 539 -1.71 14.88 -25.76
C LEU A 539 -2.80 15.46 -24.86
N VAL A 540 -2.78 15.06 -23.60
CA VAL A 540 -3.64 15.62 -22.55
C VAL A 540 -2.75 16.21 -21.46
N VAL A 541 -2.98 17.47 -21.12
CA VAL A 541 -2.28 18.17 -20.04
C VAL A 541 -3.31 18.75 -19.09
N ASP A 542 -3.17 18.46 -17.82
CA ASP A 542 -3.98 18.96 -16.72
C ASP A 542 -3.13 19.68 -15.69
N VAL A 543 -3.59 20.82 -15.20
CA VAL A 543 -3.06 21.50 -14.02
C VAL A 543 -4.16 21.55 -12.97
N PHE A 544 -3.85 21.13 -11.76
CA PHE A 544 -4.83 20.99 -10.70
C PHE A 544 -4.40 21.65 -9.39
N LYS A 545 -5.40 22.07 -8.62
CA LYS A 545 -5.24 22.51 -7.24
C LYS A 545 -6.40 21.99 -6.40
N GLU A 546 -6.08 21.43 -5.25
CA GLU A 546 -7.04 20.94 -4.26
C GLU A 546 -6.80 21.64 -2.93
N LYS A 547 -7.88 22.06 -2.26
CA LYS A 547 -7.86 22.56 -0.90
C LYS A 547 -8.76 21.69 -0.06
N ARG A 548 -8.20 21.08 0.96
CA ARG A 548 -8.92 20.21 1.87
C ARG A 548 -9.01 20.86 3.24
N ASP A 549 -10.23 20.97 3.74
CA ASP A 549 -10.57 21.62 5.00
C ASP A 549 -11.31 20.63 5.91
N ASP A 550 -11.38 20.97 7.19
CA ASP A 550 -12.13 20.23 8.21
C ASP A 550 -11.66 18.76 8.38
N ILE A 551 -10.36 18.48 8.18
CA ILE A 551 -9.82 17.15 8.42
C ILE A 551 -9.97 16.81 9.89
N PHE A 552 -10.63 15.68 10.20
CA PHE A 552 -10.87 15.25 11.56
C PHE A 552 -9.58 14.67 12.16
N MET A 553 -9.12 15.25 13.27
CA MET A 553 -7.84 14.90 13.88
C MET A 553 -7.84 15.02 15.39
N GLN A 554 -6.88 14.37 16.04
CA GLN A 554 -6.64 14.52 17.47
C GLN A 554 -6.08 15.91 17.75
N ARG A 555 -6.66 16.58 18.74
CA ARG A 555 -6.14 17.84 19.29
C ARG A 555 -4.97 17.53 20.22
N LYS A 556 -3.81 18.09 19.93
CA LYS A 556 -2.59 17.93 20.72
C LYS A 556 -2.36 19.10 21.69
N ASN A 557 -2.97 20.23 21.41
CA ASN A 557 -2.79 21.47 22.13
C ASN A 557 -3.87 21.67 23.22
N VAL A 558 -4.24 20.57 23.89
CA VAL A 558 -5.20 20.60 25.02
C VAL A 558 -4.41 20.59 26.31
N PRO A 559 -4.57 21.61 27.17
CA PRO A 559 -3.86 21.67 28.45
C PRO A 559 -4.17 20.46 29.33
N GLY A 560 -3.15 19.87 29.96
CA GLY A 560 -3.34 18.76 30.91
C GLY A 560 -4.26 19.13 32.11
N SER A 561 -4.31 20.43 32.47
CA SER A 561 -5.23 20.97 33.49
C SER A 561 -6.72 20.85 33.11
N ALA A 562 -7.04 20.59 31.84
CA ALA A 562 -8.42 20.32 31.42
C ALA A 562 -8.95 18.97 31.94
N GLY A 563 -8.07 18.10 32.46
CA GLY A 563 -8.43 16.85 33.14
C GLY A 563 -8.97 15.73 32.23
N PHE A 564 -8.81 15.83 30.92
CA PHE A 564 -9.25 14.77 30.02
C PHE A 564 -8.34 13.56 30.10
N ASN A 565 -8.91 12.39 30.37
CA ASN A 565 -8.20 11.09 30.35
C ASN A 565 -8.09 10.48 28.95
N ARG A 566 -8.78 11.06 27.96
CA ARG A 566 -8.84 10.58 26.58
C ARG A 566 -8.52 11.69 25.60
N PRO A 567 -7.97 11.36 24.42
CA PRO A 567 -7.72 12.35 23.38
C PRO A 567 -8.99 13.10 22.97
N VAL A 568 -8.90 14.40 22.84
CA VAL A 568 -9.95 15.25 22.27
C VAL A 568 -9.76 15.30 20.75
N TRP A 569 -10.84 15.21 20.01
CA TRP A 569 -10.84 15.23 18.54
C TRP A 569 -11.68 16.39 18.01
N ALA A 570 -11.32 16.88 16.83
CA ALA A 570 -12.09 17.94 16.16
C ALA A 570 -11.83 17.93 14.65
N ASN A 571 -12.75 18.51 13.88
CA ASN A 571 -12.50 18.91 12.50
C ASN A 571 -11.62 20.18 12.52
N TYR A 572 -10.34 20.07 12.20
CA TYR A 572 -9.38 21.15 12.39
C TYR A 572 -8.34 21.25 11.25
N GLY A 573 -7.84 20.12 10.77
CA GLY A 573 -6.72 20.09 9.85
C GLY A 573 -7.04 20.64 8.46
N LYS A 574 -6.02 21.23 7.80
CA LYS A 574 -6.10 21.73 6.42
C LYS A 574 -4.86 21.31 5.61
N VAL A 575 -5.09 20.95 4.35
CA VAL A 575 -4.05 20.55 3.41
C VAL A 575 -4.34 21.15 2.04
N ASP A 576 -3.33 21.72 1.43
CA ASP A 576 -3.33 22.09 0.00
C ASP A 576 -2.58 21.02 -0.78
N ASN A 577 -3.05 20.68 -1.98
CA ASN A 577 -2.38 19.80 -2.93
C ASN A 577 -2.45 20.42 -4.33
N GLN A 578 -1.36 20.39 -5.07
CA GLN A 578 -1.29 20.97 -6.42
C GLN A 578 -0.30 20.20 -7.29
N GLY A 579 -0.50 20.29 -8.59
CA GLY A 579 0.37 19.61 -9.52
C GLY A 579 -0.11 19.65 -10.95
N PHE A 580 0.45 18.77 -11.77
CA PHE A 580 0.04 18.60 -13.15
C PHE A 580 0.17 17.15 -13.60
N ASP A 581 -0.66 16.78 -14.56
CA ASP A 581 -0.67 15.48 -15.24
C ASP A 581 -0.40 15.72 -16.73
N VAL A 582 0.41 14.86 -17.34
CA VAL A 582 0.62 14.78 -18.78
C VAL A 582 0.38 13.36 -19.25
N SER A 583 -0.41 13.19 -20.29
CA SER A 583 -0.63 11.90 -20.95
C SER A 583 -0.44 12.07 -22.46
N LEU A 584 0.43 11.27 -23.04
CA LEU A 584 0.72 11.21 -24.46
C LEU A 584 0.41 9.82 -24.98
N ASN A 585 -0.39 9.74 -26.04
CA ASN A 585 -0.62 8.51 -26.79
C ASN A 585 -0.31 8.76 -28.27
N VAL A 586 0.48 7.91 -28.86
CA VAL A 586 0.87 7.93 -30.27
C VAL A 586 0.48 6.62 -30.91
N ASN A 587 -0.29 6.66 -31.99
CA ASN A 587 -0.66 5.49 -32.76
C ASN A 587 -0.49 5.86 -34.25
N HIS A 588 0.47 5.23 -34.90
CA HIS A 588 0.74 5.51 -36.31
C HIS A 588 0.96 4.21 -37.11
N LYS A 589 0.29 4.13 -38.25
CA LYS A 589 0.51 3.09 -39.25
C LYS A 589 1.32 3.67 -40.39
N PHE A 590 2.53 3.19 -40.58
CA PHE A 590 3.39 3.61 -41.70
C PHE A 590 2.90 3.00 -43.03
N ASN A 591 2.45 1.74 -42.97
CA ASN A 591 1.90 0.98 -44.10
C ASN A 591 1.10 -0.22 -43.59
N SER A 592 0.73 -1.18 -44.47
CA SER A 592 -0.01 -2.39 -44.11
C SER A 592 0.76 -3.30 -43.12
N ASP A 593 2.09 -3.22 -43.11
CA ASP A 593 2.96 -4.13 -42.41
C ASP A 593 3.56 -3.54 -41.11
N TRP A 594 3.74 -2.20 -41.06
CA TRP A 594 4.38 -1.52 -39.97
C TRP A 594 3.43 -0.58 -39.23
N ALA A 595 3.36 -0.73 -37.92
CA ALA A 595 2.67 0.19 -37.04
C ALA A 595 3.50 0.44 -35.76
N ILE A 596 3.32 1.62 -35.15
CA ILE A 596 3.85 1.95 -33.83
C ILE A 596 2.70 2.44 -32.93
N SER A 597 2.68 1.95 -31.71
CA SER A 597 1.86 2.48 -30.62
C SER A 597 2.78 2.86 -29.47
N ALA A 598 2.74 4.12 -29.01
CA ALA A 598 3.54 4.55 -27.86
C ALA A 598 2.66 5.30 -26.88
N MET A 599 2.99 5.19 -25.61
CA MET A 599 2.31 5.89 -24.51
C MET A 599 3.31 6.45 -23.53
N ALA A 600 2.98 7.60 -22.96
CA ALA A 600 3.74 8.19 -21.86
C ALA A 600 2.79 8.90 -20.91
N ASN A 601 2.99 8.70 -19.61
CA ASN A 601 2.28 9.40 -18.56
C ASN A 601 3.27 9.97 -17.56
N TYR A 602 3.00 11.19 -17.09
CA TYR A 602 3.78 11.84 -16.06
C TYR A 602 2.84 12.61 -15.13
N THR A 603 2.94 12.35 -13.84
CA THR A 603 2.20 13.06 -12.80
C THR A 603 3.18 13.64 -11.80
N TYR A 604 3.04 14.93 -11.51
CA TYR A 604 3.66 15.60 -10.38
C TYR A 604 2.58 16.11 -9.46
N ALA A 605 2.62 15.73 -8.18
CA ALA A 605 1.67 16.13 -7.15
C ALA A 605 2.44 16.48 -5.87
N HIS A 606 2.25 17.70 -5.37
CA HIS A 606 2.87 18.16 -4.14
C HIS A 606 1.81 18.66 -3.17
N ASN A 607 1.74 18.03 -2.00
CA ASN A 607 0.86 18.45 -0.94
C ASN A 607 1.61 19.22 0.14
N LYS A 608 0.87 20.07 0.86
CA LYS A 608 1.37 20.90 1.93
C LYS A 608 0.37 20.95 3.07
N VAL A 609 0.79 20.59 4.26
CA VAL A 609 0.02 20.80 5.49
C VAL A 609 -0.09 22.30 5.75
N VAL A 610 -1.32 22.84 5.67
CA VAL A 610 -1.59 24.26 5.91
C VAL A 610 -1.85 24.52 7.37
N GLU A 611 -2.62 23.63 8.00
CA GLU A 611 -2.97 23.73 9.42
C GLU A 611 -3.04 22.33 10.05
N ILE A 612 -2.32 22.17 11.14
CA ILE A 612 -2.32 20.98 11.99
C ILE A 612 -2.18 21.44 13.44
N ASP A 613 -2.74 20.72 14.40
CA ASP A 613 -2.71 21.13 15.81
C ASP A 613 -1.33 20.87 16.45
N GLU A 614 -0.42 21.79 16.23
CA GLU A 614 0.95 21.78 16.79
C GLU A 614 1.04 22.64 18.04
N PRO A 615 1.80 22.21 19.07
CA PRO A 615 2.14 23.05 20.21
C PRO A 615 2.79 24.37 19.76
N ALA A 616 2.45 25.47 20.44
CA ALA A 616 2.98 26.79 20.11
C ALA A 616 4.52 26.85 20.12
N ALA A 617 5.18 26.04 20.95
CA ALA A 617 6.64 25.93 21.00
C ALA A 617 7.27 25.25 19.77
N ILE A 618 6.46 24.57 18.93
CA ILE A 618 6.91 23.87 17.70
C ILE A 618 6.51 24.66 16.46
N LEU A 619 5.34 25.27 16.48
CA LEU A 619 4.78 25.96 15.33
C LEU A 619 5.74 27.03 14.79
N GLY A 620 6.06 26.96 13.50
CA GLY A 620 6.95 27.88 12.81
C GLY A 620 8.45 27.66 13.05
N THR A 621 8.83 26.65 13.85
CA THR A 621 10.22 26.24 14.02
C THR A 621 10.64 25.22 12.98
N TYR A 622 11.91 24.83 12.96
CA TYR A 622 12.43 23.75 12.08
C TYR A 622 11.79 22.37 12.35
N ARG A 623 11.13 22.21 13.50
CA ARG A 623 10.39 21.00 13.92
C ARG A 623 8.95 20.96 13.42
N SER A 624 8.44 22.09 12.92
CA SER A 624 7.03 22.21 12.51
C SER A 624 6.73 21.33 11.28
N GLN A 625 5.62 20.60 11.35
CA GLN A 625 5.03 19.89 10.22
C GLN A 625 4.21 20.84 9.32
N THR A 626 3.70 21.94 9.89
CA THR A 626 3.01 22.99 9.13
C THR A 626 3.94 23.56 8.07
N GLY A 627 3.47 23.60 6.84
CA GLY A 627 4.25 24.02 5.69
C GLY A 627 5.04 22.91 5.00
N LYS A 628 5.06 21.69 5.52
CA LYS A 628 5.71 20.51 4.95
C LYS A 628 4.68 19.56 4.32
N PRO A 629 5.11 18.63 3.45
CA PRO A 629 4.22 17.61 2.93
C PRO A 629 3.76 16.62 4.01
N ILE A 630 2.62 15.96 3.76
CA ILE A 630 2.12 14.90 4.63
C ILE A 630 3.12 13.75 4.65
N GLY A 631 3.45 13.27 5.86
CA GLY A 631 4.40 12.16 6.01
C GLY A 631 5.86 12.58 5.82
N GLN A 632 6.17 13.88 5.90
CA GLN A 632 7.54 14.39 5.92
C GLN A 632 8.36 13.62 6.95
N LEU A 633 9.50 13.11 6.52
CA LEU A 633 10.47 12.47 7.40
C LEU A 633 11.22 13.51 8.24
N PHE A 634 11.40 13.22 9.52
CA PHE A 634 12.16 14.03 10.45
C PHE A 634 13.31 13.22 11.03
N GLY A 635 14.49 13.80 11.06
CA GLY A 635 15.70 13.18 11.59
C GLY A 635 16.72 14.23 11.99
N LEU A 636 17.84 13.78 12.54
CA LEU A 636 18.99 14.62 12.84
C LEU A 636 19.81 14.87 11.55
N ILE A 637 20.56 15.95 11.54
CA ILE A 637 21.53 16.26 10.49
C ILE A 637 22.89 15.75 10.92
N ALA A 638 23.43 14.73 10.23
CA ALA A 638 24.81 14.34 10.40
C ALA A 638 25.74 15.41 9.80
N GLU A 639 26.63 15.97 10.60
CA GLU A 639 27.63 16.93 10.13
C GLU A 639 28.84 16.23 9.51
N ARG A 640 29.36 15.27 10.24
CA ARG A 640 30.55 14.46 9.92
C ARG A 640 30.68 13.30 10.90
N LEU A 641 31.69 12.51 10.75
CA LEU A 641 32.10 11.57 11.80
C LEU A 641 32.98 12.29 12.82
N PHE A 642 32.93 11.87 14.09
CA PHE A 642 33.87 12.32 15.10
C PHE A 642 35.30 11.97 14.72
N THR A 643 36.24 12.85 15.04
CA THR A 643 37.67 12.67 14.88
C THR A 643 38.35 12.60 16.25
N GLU A 644 39.62 12.21 16.32
CA GLU A 644 40.40 12.21 17.58
C GLU A 644 40.47 13.61 18.19
N ASP A 645 40.45 14.66 17.35
CA ASP A 645 40.49 16.06 17.82
C ASP A 645 39.26 16.46 18.62
N ASP A 646 38.15 15.73 18.53
CA ASP A 646 36.94 15.99 19.29
C ASP A 646 36.95 15.48 20.73
N PHE A 647 37.99 14.67 21.10
CA PHE A 647 38.09 14.03 22.39
C PHE A 647 39.29 14.55 23.17
N ASP A 648 39.19 14.53 24.49
CA ASP A 648 40.31 14.80 25.42
C ASP A 648 41.18 13.56 25.68
N GLU A 649 42.20 13.70 26.50
CA GLU A 649 43.14 12.62 26.89
C GLU A 649 42.45 11.45 27.61
N ASN A 650 41.25 11.65 28.15
CA ASN A 650 40.44 10.64 28.82
C ASN A 650 39.41 9.98 27.87
N GLY A 651 39.40 10.36 26.60
CA GLY A 651 38.44 9.88 25.61
C GLY A 651 37.02 10.46 25.77
N MET A 652 36.90 11.58 26.48
CA MET A 652 35.64 12.31 26.62
C MET A 652 35.57 13.45 25.59
N LEU A 653 34.36 13.82 25.18
CA LEU A 653 34.20 14.99 24.29
C LEU A 653 34.74 16.25 24.93
N LYS A 654 35.54 17.01 24.17
CA LYS A 654 36.09 18.31 24.59
C LYS A 654 34.99 19.33 24.85
N GLU A 655 35.27 20.31 25.69
CA GLU A 655 34.40 21.44 25.95
C GLU A 655 34.10 22.19 24.65
N GLY A 656 32.84 22.58 24.47
CA GLY A 656 32.32 23.27 23.27
C GLY A 656 31.86 22.33 22.16
N ILE A 657 32.00 21.01 22.32
CA ILE A 657 31.37 20.03 21.39
C ILE A 657 30.04 19.58 21.97
N PRO A 658 28.92 19.73 21.22
CA PRO A 658 27.61 19.34 21.70
C PRO A 658 27.51 17.89 22.12
N ALA A 659 26.97 17.66 23.32
CA ALA A 659 26.77 16.32 23.88
C ALA A 659 25.71 15.54 23.11
N GLN A 660 26.01 14.33 22.63
CA GLN A 660 25.06 13.46 21.91
C GLN A 660 24.25 12.61 22.89
N LYS A 661 23.04 13.05 23.29
CA LYS A 661 22.25 12.45 24.37
C LYS A 661 21.46 11.19 24.00
N PHE A 662 21.82 10.50 22.93
CA PHE A 662 21.19 9.24 22.51
C PHE A 662 21.92 8.00 23.05
N SER A 663 23.15 8.14 23.49
CA SER A 663 23.90 7.09 24.13
C SER A 663 24.65 7.62 25.34
N ASP A 664 25.25 6.73 26.16
CA ASP A 664 26.19 7.13 27.18
C ASP A 664 27.37 7.79 26.49
N MET A 665 27.68 9.03 26.88
CA MET A 665 28.77 9.83 26.32
C MET A 665 30.13 9.15 26.41
N SER A 666 30.35 8.31 27.43
CA SER A 666 31.57 7.51 27.59
C SER A 666 31.75 6.42 26.51
N ASN A 667 30.72 6.13 25.74
CA ASN A 667 30.76 5.14 24.66
C ASN A 667 31.10 5.74 23.29
N LEU A 668 31.01 7.08 23.16
CA LEU A 668 31.36 7.75 21.91
C LEU A 668 32.84 7.67 21.59
N ARG A 669 33.18 7.49 20.35
CA ARG A 669 34.57 7.36 19.87
C ARG A 669 34.73 8.07 18.52
N PRO A 670 35.94 8.34 18.07
CA PRO A 670 36.21 8.71 16.69
C PRO A 670 35.56 7.72 15.72
N GLY A 671 34.97 8.22 14.64
CA GLY A 671 34.23 7.42 13.66
C GLY A 671 32.73 7.24 13.91
N ASP A 672 32.22 7.63 15.10
CA ASP A 672 30.78 7.73 15.34
C ASP A 672 30.18 8.99 14.68
N ILE A 673 28.89 9.00 14.40
CA ILE A 673 28.25 10.13 13.72
C ILE A 673 28.11 11.30 14.70
N LYS A 674 28.62 12.47 14.29
CA LYS A 674 28.41 13.75 14.96
C LYS A 674 27.21 14.45 14.34
N TYR A 675 26.16 14.63 15.13
CA TYR A 675 24.96 15.36 14.71
C TYR A 675 25.03 16.84 15.08
N LYS A 676 24.31 17.63 14.30
CA LYS A 676 24.22 19.07 14.50
C LYS A 676 23.27 19.43 15.62
N ASP A 677 23.74 20.25 16.55
CA ASP A 677 22.91 20.97 17.50
C ASP A 677 22.20 22.13 16.78
N LEU A 678 20.88 22.02 16.59
CA LEU A 678 20.11 23.00 15.84
C LEU A 678 19.56 24.15 16.71
N ASN A 679 19.39 23.92 18.00
CA ASN A 679 18.87 24.94 18.92
C ASN A 679 19.97 25.69 19.65
N GLY A 680 21.23 25.18 19.62
CA GLY A 680 22.39 25.83 20.22
C GLY A 680 22.44 25.71 21.73
N ASP A 681 21.80 24.70 22.33
CA ASP A 681 21.78 24.49 23.79
C ASP A 681 22.98 23.66 24.30
N GLY A 682 23.87 23.20 23.41
CA GLY A 682 25.04 22.40 23.74
C GLY A 682 24.78 20.90 23.86
N GLU A 683 23.55 20.47 23.57
CA GLU A 683 23.15 19.06 23.59
C GLU A 683 22.41 18.69 22.31
N VAL A 684 22.70 17.54 21.73
CA VAL A 684 21.92 16.97 20.61
C VAL A 684 20.94 15.96 21.17
N THR A 685 19.65 16.23 20.97
CA THR A 685 18.54 15.44 21.48
C THR A 685 17.47 15.25 20.39
N ALA A 686 16.34 14.63 20.73
CA ALA A 686 15.18 14.56 19.84
C ALA A 686 14.60 15.96 19.48
N VAL A 687 15.00 17.01 20.21
CA VAL A 687 14.60 18.40 19.93
C VAL A 687 15.29 18.93 18.67
N ASP A 688 16.46 18.40 18.30
CA ASP A 688 17.23 18.82 17.13
C ASP A 688 16.79 18.13 15.82
N LYS A 689 15.78 17.26 15.88
CA LYS A 689 15.22 16.65 14.67
C LYS A 689 14.53 17.68 13.80
N THR A 690 14.88 17.72 12.53
CA THR A 690 14.31 18.60 11.51
C THR A 690 13.82 17.80 10.31
N ALA A 691 13.17 18.46 9.35
CA ALA A 691 12.74 17.83 8.11
C ALA A 691 13.95 17.39 7.28
N ILE A 692 14.03 16.10 6.98
CA ILE A 692 15.06 15.48 6.14
C ILE A 692 14.43 14.80 4.93
N GLY A 693 15.15 14.79 3.79
CA GLY A 693 14.62 14.18 2.56
C GLY A 693 13.25 14.70 2.18
N GLY A 694 12.24 13.82 2.19
CA GLY A 694 10.86 14.12 1.84
C GLY A 694 9.89 13.13 2.46
N THR A 695 9.01 12.55 1.65
CA THR A 695 7.98 11.59 2.09
C THR A 695 8.20 10.20 1.49
N ARG A 696 7.58 9.18 2.09
CA ARG A 696 7.53 7.83 1.50
C ARG A 696 6.61 7.75 0.29
N ILE A 697 5.66 8.67 0.17
CA ILE A 697 4.72 8.71 -0.94
C ILE A 697 5.37 9.52 -2.06
N PRO A 698 5.50 8.96 -3.28
CA PRO A 698 6.16 9.66 -4.37
C PRO A 698 5.39 10.89 -4.81
N GLU A 699 6.08 12.01 -5.01
CA GLU A 699 5.52 13.21 -5.64
C GLU A 699 5.51 13.10 -7.18
N ILE A 700 6.39 12.28 -7.74
CA ILE A 700 6.50 12.04 -9.18
C ILE A 700 6.19 10.57 -9.45
N VAL A 701 5.27 10.34 -10.39
CA VAL A 701 4.98 9.01 -10.96
C VAL A 701 5.00 9.13 -12.47
N TYR A 702 5.71 8.24 -13.13
CA TYR A 702 5.80 8.25 -14.60
C TYR A 702 5.81 6.83 -15.16
N GLY A 703 5.34 6.73 -16.40
CA GLY A 703 5.43 5.50 -17.18
C GLY A 703 5.47 5.84 -18.66
N PHE A 704 6.26 5.12 -19.42
CA PHE A 704 6.31 5.26 -20.86
C PHE A 704 6.65 3.93 -21.51
N GLY A 705 6.14 3.72 -22.71
CA GLY A 705 6.40 2.51 -23.46
C GLY A 705 6.04 2.66 -24.94
N ALA A 706 6.53 1.72 -25.71
CA ALA A 706 6.21 1.64 -27.13
C ALA A 706 6.07 0.17 -27.55
N THR A 707 5.15 -0.07 -28.48
CA THR A 707 4.99 -1.34 -29.18
C THR A 707 5.16 -1.09 -30.66
N VAL A 708 6.05 -1.83 -31.29
CA VAL A 708 6.26 -1.83 -32.73
C VAL A 708 5.69 -3.14 -33.27
N SER A 709 4.77 -3.02 -34.23
CA SER A 709 4.15 -4.15 -34.91
C SER A 709 4.70 -4.27 -36.33
N TYR A 710 5.14 -5.46 -36.70
CA TYR A 710 5.54 -5.82 -38.05
C TYR A 710 4.81 -7.09 -38.49
N LYS A 711 3.83 -6.94 -39.38
CA LYS A 711 2.94 -8.05 -39.81
C LYS A 711 2.28 -8.72 -38.59
N SER A 712 2.71 -9.97 -38.28
CA SER A 712 2.19 -10.76 -37.16
C SER A 712 3.10 -10.74 -35.92
N PHE A 713 4.16 -9.92 -35.92
CA PHE A 713 5.09 -9.80 -34.81
C PHE A 713 4.91 -8.46 -34.10
N ASP A 714 4.85 -8.50 -32.77
CA ASP A 714 4.82 -7.32 -31.93
C ASP A 714 6.00 -7.34 -30.96
N LEU A 715 6.69 -6.20 -30.85
CA LEU A 715 7.72 -5.98 -29.84
C LEU A 715 7.29 -4.79 -28.97
N GLY A 716 7.02 -5.04 -27.69
CA GLY A 716 6.62 -4.03 -26.73
C GLY A 716 7.65 -3.86 -25.62
N VAL A 717 7.92 -2.60 -25.25
CA VAL A 717 8.76 -2.24 -24.10
C VAL A 717 8.01 -1.21 -23.28
N PHE A 718 8.00 -1.40 -21.96
CA PHE A 718 7.36 -0.47 -21.03
C PHE A 718 8.25 -0.22 -19.82
N PHE A 719 8.37 1.03 -19.41
CA PHE A 719 9.08 1.50 -18.23
C PHE A 719 8.13 2.26 -17.32
N GLN A 720 8.29 2.07 -16.02
CA GLN A 720 7.59 2.86 -15.02
C GLN A 720 8.54 3.20 -13.88
N GLY A 721 8.29 4.32 -13.22
CA GLY A 721 9.12 4.75 -12.11
C GLY A 721 8.45 5.78 -11.24
N THR A 722 9.08 6.03 -10.11
CA THR A 722 8.70 7.05 -9.15
C THR A 722 9.89 7.96 -8.85
N GLY A 723 9.60 9.19 -8.45
CA GLY A 723 10.62 10.15 -8.04
C GLY A 723 10.18 10.92 -6.82
N LYS A 724 11.13 11.58 -6.17
CA LYS A 724 10.90 12.29 -4.91
C LYS A 724 10.17 11.43 -3.88
N THR A 725 10.67 10.22 -3.68
CA THR A 725 10.22 9.30 -2.63
C THR A 725 11.41 8.92 -1.78
N TYR A 726 11.21 8.82 -0.47
CA TYR A 726 12.28 8.64 0.51
C TYR A 726 11.88 7.57 1.52
N GLN A 727 12.85 6.83 2.01
CA GLN A 727 12.65 5.83 3.03
C GLN A 727 13.75 5.93 4.08
N LEU A 728 13.38 5.86 5.35
CA LEU A 728 14.34 5.67 6.43
C LEU A 728 14.78 4.21 6.44
N LEU A 729 16.09 4.01 6.46
CA LEU A 729 16.72 2.73 6.65
C LEU A 729 17.19 2.66 8.12
N GLY A 730 16.91 1.58 8.80
CA GLY A 730 17.26 1.44 10.21
C GLY A 730 16.88 0.08 10.79
N GLY A 731 17.20 -0.13 12.05
CA GLY A 731 16.94 -1.34 12.81
C GLY A 731 18.10 -2.32 12.84
N GLU A 732 17.96 -3.38 13.65
CA GLU A 732 19.00 -4.38 13.96
C GLU A 732 19.66 -5.02 12.72
N THR A 733 18.93 -5.07 11.62
CA THR A 733 19.40 -5.73 10.39
C THR A 733 20.06 -4.77 9.41
N TRP A 734 20.09 -3.47 9.72
CA TRP A 734 20.64 -2.45 8.84
C TRP A 734 22.02 -1.98 9.29
N LEU A 735 22.15 -1.54 10.55
CA LEU A 735 23.42 -1.04 11.10
C LEU A 735 24.35 -2.19 11.52
N PRO A 736 25.56 -2.29 10.95
CA PRO A 736 26.51 -3.31 11.33
C PRO A 736 26.92 -3.18 12.80
N GLY A 737 26.84 -4.28 13.55
CA GLY A 737 27.21 -4.32 14.96
C GLY A 737 26.19 -3.71 15.93
N SER A 738 25.02 -3.33 15.45
CA SER A 738 23.93 -2.74 16.26
C SER A 738 23.52 -3.60 17.46
N SER A 739 23.71 -4.89 17.37
CA SER A 739 23.53 -5.81 18.48
C SER A 739 24.46 -6.98 18.26
N LEU A 740 25.36 -7.23 19.20
CA LEU A 740 26.28 -8.36 19.17
C LEU A 740 25.53 -9.67 18.95
N GLY A 741 25.88 -10.35 17.86
CA GLY A 741 25.22 -11.60 17.46
C GLY A 741 23.76 -11.43 16.98
N ALA A 742 23.32 -10.22 16.70
CA ALA A 742 22.03 -9.96 16.04
C ALA A 742 22.26 -9.29 14.69
N GLY A 743 21.64 -9.87 13.65
CA GLY A 743 21.73 -9.36 12.29
C GLY A 743 22.94 -9.83 11.51
N ASN A 744 22.72 -9.98 10.21
CA ASN A 744 23.78 -10.20 9.24
C ASN A 744 24.43 -8.85 8.88
N ILE A 745 25.65 -8.89 8.39
CA ILE A 745 26.43 -7.71 7.97
C ILE A 745 26.51 -7.72 6.45
N TYR A 746 26.23 -6.57 5.83
CA TYR A 746 26.28 -6.41 4.38
C TYR A 746 27.72 -6.52 3.84
N SER A 747 27.87 -7.04 2.63
CA SER A 747 29.16 -7.29 1.98
C SER A 747 29.99 -6.02 1.76
N ASN A 748 29.36 -4.84 1.69
CA ASN A 748 30.03 -3.54 1.53
C ASN A 748 30.58 -2.97 2.86
N ILE A 749 30.69 -3.78 3.91
CA ILE A 749 31.17 -3.35 5.24
C ILE A 749 32.60 -2.81 5.22
N ASP A 750 33.42 -3.16 4.23
CA ASP A 750 34.77 -2.65 4.10
C ASP A 750 34.83 -1.15 3.78
N ASP A 751 33.73 -0.57 3.29
CA ASP A 751 33.55 0.89 3.16
C ASP A 751 33.01 1.50 4.46
N ARG A 752 33.72 1.22 5.57
CA ARG A 752 33.43 1.79 6.88
C ARG A 752 34.62 2.64 7.38
N TRP A 753 34.31 3.45 8.36
CA TRP A 753 35.36 4.14 9.12
C TRP A 753 36.13 3.13 9.99
N THR A 754 37.47 3.21 9.98
CA THR A 754 38.36 2.49 10.92
C THR A 754 39.52 3.42 11.36
N PRO A 755 40.16 3.15 12.48
CA PRO A 755 41.35 3.93 12.91
C PRO A 755 42.47 3.98 11.87
N GLU A 756 42.64 2.91 11.08
CA GLU A 756 43.63 2.81 10.02
C GLU A 756 43.22 3.55 8.74
N ASN A 757 41.92 3.77 8.57
CA ASN A 757 41.34 4.47 7.42
C ASN A 757 40.27 5.48 7.89
N PRO A 758 40.67 6.60 8.52
CA PRO A 758 39.75 7.54 9.17
C PRO A 758 39.07 8.51 8.17
N ARG A 759 38.53 7.99 7.07
CA ARG A 759 37.85 8.78 6.04
C ARG A 759 36.48 9.27 6.51
N GLN A 760 36.05 10.44 6.02
CA GLN A 760 34.72 11.02 6.27
C GLN A 760 33.66 10.61 5.23
N ASP A 761 34.12 10.16 4.05
CA ASP A 761 33.30 9.80 2.89
C ASP A 761 33.01 8.28 2.80
N VAL A 762 32.82 7.63 3.93
CA VAL A 762 32.53 6.20 4.04
C VAL A 762 31.03 5.95 4.04
N PHE A 763 30.61 4.75 3.60
CA PHE A 763 29.20 4.35 3.63
C PHE A 763 28.72 4.03 5.07
N TRP A 764 29.58 3.43 5.88
CA TRP A 764 29.27 3.06 7.27
C TRP A 764 30.12 3.85 8.27
N PRO A 765 29.51 4.30 9.38
CA PRO A 765 30.29 4.83 10.49
C PRO A 765 31.14 3.71 11.12
N ARG A 766 31.85 4.03 12.18
CA ARG A 766 32.55 3.05 13.00
C ARG A 766 31.59 1.95 13.46
N MET A 767 32.05 0.70 13.35
CA MET A 767 31.29 -0.45 13.84
C MET A 767 31.44 -0.55 15.37
N GLY A 768 30.33 -0.68 16.09
CA GLY A 768 30.36 -0.79 17.54
C GLY A 768 28.99 -0.99 18.17
N ASP A 769 28.95 -1.82 19.22
CA ASP A 769 27.71 -2.20 19.91
C ASP A 769 27.19 -1.13 20.88
N LYS A 770 28.04 -0.25 21.37
CA LYS A 770 27.70 0.71 22.42
C LYS A 770 27.30 2.09 21.93
N ALA A 771 27.80 2.50 20.77
CA ALA A 771 27.43 3.79 20.16
C ALA A 771 26.28 3.71 19.17
N VAL A 772 25.67 2.55 19.03
CA VAL A 772 24.57 2.28 18.09
C VAL A 772 23.40 3.23 18.27
N ALA A 773 22.97 3.45 19.51
CA ALA A 773 21.86 4.36 19.77
C ALA A 773 22.12 5.78 19.25
N ASN A 774 23.39 6.22 19.20
CA ASN A 774 23.77 7.47 18.56
C ASN A 774 23.75 7.35 17.03
N ASN A 775 24.39 6.31 16.46
CA ASN A 775 24.53 6.15 15.01
C ASN A 775 23.21 5.80 14.30
N GLU A 776 22.21 5.28 15.01
CA GLU A 776 20.87 4.98 14.50
C GLU A 776 19.94 6.20 14.32
N GLN A 777 20.35 7.38 14.70
CA GLN A 777 19.50 8.59 14.64
C GLN A 777 19.56 9.31 13.27
N ALA A 778 20.45 8.89 12.38
CA ALA A 778 20.63 9.51 11.05
C ALA A 778 19.50 9.19 10.07
#